data_ac1d4b19e8a9e8a454a580efad927dbb
#
_entry.id   ac1d4b19e8a9e8a454a580efad927dbb
#
_cell.length_a   1.000
_cell.length_b   1.000
_cell.length_c   1.000
_cell.angle_alpha   90.00
_cell.angle_beta   90.00
_cell.angle_gamma   90.00
#
_symmetry.space_group_name_H-M   'P 1'
#
loop_
_entity.id
_entity.type
_entity.pdbx_description
1 polymer ?
#
loop_
_entity_poly.entity_id
_entity_poly.type
_entity_poly.pdbx_seq_one_letter_code
_entity_poly.pdbx_strand_id
1 'polypeptide(L)'
;METSIPVSPATRKRLGYESGAALMAEGPQVLHDHMASKITKALGTAMPQMEVRFSNLSVTADVVVVDDDSKYELPTIPNTLKKTFISPKKRVVRKEILKDVSGVFSPGKITLLLGQPGSGKSALLKMLSARFPMTKNITVEGNISFNNVDREQIIKTLPQFVAYVNQRDKHYPVLTVKETLLYAHQFCGAELSEHGKKMLTQGTPEENAEALRAANALFAHYPEVIIQQLGLQNCQDTIVGDAMTRGVSGGERKRVTTGEMEFGTKYVTLMDEISTGLDSAATYDIINTQRSVAHKLRKTVVIALLQPSPEVFALFDDVMILNEGQLMYHGPCNKVEEYFESLGFKCPPQRDIADYLLDLGTREQYQYQVERPTKQPRRAIEFADAFRESRIYQESLYALEAPYDPELLQSVEKNMKPMPEFSQTFVNSTLTLLRRQLTITYRNKPFIFGRVLMIAVMGLLFCTVFYDFDPTEVSVVLGVVFSSVMFLSMGQSSQIPTYMAEREVFYKQRGANFFRTASYVLATSASQVPLALVETLIFGSLVYWLCGFESEFQLFLIFEFVLLLMNLAMGMWFFFLSSVGPNENVVTPLGMVSVLVFIIFAGFIVTKSQIPDYLIWAHWISPMTWSIRALSINQYRSGNMDVCVYDGIDYCADYGMTMGVYYLDLFGIETEKYWIVYGIIYSLAIYVLFMVMSFLGLEYLRYEAPENVDVSEKPIEDDESYAMLKTPKNARSTEATGDYVVELDNREKNFTPVTMAFEDLHYFVPNPKNPSEQLELLKGINGFAVPGTITALMGSSGAGKTTLMDVIAGRKTSGKITGKILLNGYEATDLAIRRCTGYCEQMDV
;
A
#
# COMPACT_ATOMS: atom_id res chain seq x y z
N MET A 1 1.72 42.99 -47.88
CA MET A 1 3.05 43.26 -47.31
C MET A 1 3.15 42.48 -46.02
N GLU A 2 3.67 41.27 -46.13
CA GLU A 2 3.99 40.42 -44.97
C GLU A 2 5.36 40.85 -44.46
N THR A 3 5.39 41.37 -43.25
CA THR A 3 6.64 41.66 -42.55
C THR A 3 7.11 40.40 -41.87
N SER A 4 8.06 39.69 -42.47
CA SER A 4 8.82 38.63 -41.89
C SER A 4 9.70 39.17 -40.77
N ILE A 5 9.39 38.83 -39.53
CA ILE A 5 10.24 39.02 -38.35
C ILE A 5 11.43 38.03 -38.46
N PRO A 6 12.70 38.50 -38.42
CA PRO A 6 13.83 37.59 -38.48
C PRO A 6 13.89 36.76 -37.20
N VAL A 7 13.75 35.45 -37.35
CA VAL A 7 14.00 34.48 -36.25
C VAL A 7 15.50 34.52 -35.96
N SER A 8 15.85 35.05 -34.80
CA SER A 8 17.21 34.97 -34.20
C SER A 8 17.69 33.50 -34.17
N PRO A 9 18.97 33.22 -34.51
CA PRO A 9 19.48 31.86 -34.42
C PRO A 9 19.36 31.34 -32.99
N ALA A 10 18.56 30.28 -32.82
CA ALA A 10 18.33 29.63 -31.54
C ALA A 10 19.68 29.28 -30.91
N THR A 11 20.05 29.96 -29.86
CA THR A 11 21.15 29.60 -28.97
C THR A 11 20.86 28.17 -28.51
N ARG A 12 21.68 27.21 -28.92
CA ARG A 12 21.57 25.80 -28.49
C ARG A 12 21.68 25.78 -26.97
N LYS A 13 20.55 25.69 -26.29
CA LYS A 13 20.49 25.53 -24.83
C LYS A 13 21.15 24.19 -24.49
N ARG A 14 22.20 24.23 -23.65
CA ARG A 14 22.90 23.03 -23.21
C ARG A 14 22.33 22.61 -21.88
N LEU A 15 21.79 21.39 -21.81
CA LEU A 15 21.43 20.77 -20.53
C LEU A 15 22.70 20.43 -19.72
N GLY A 16 22.72 20.83 -18.46
CA GLY A 16 23.76 20.41 -17.50
C GLY A 16 23.51 18.97 -17.02
N TYR A 17 24.56 18.24 -16.71
CA TYR A 17 24.50 16.87 -16.22
C TYR A 17 24.90 16.71 -14.74
N GLU A 18 25.11 17.84 -14.04
CA GLU A 18 25.65 17.85 -12.68
C GLU A 18 24.62 17.50 -11.60
N SER A 19 23.33 17.68 -11.88
CA SER A 19 22.24 17.44 -10.93
C SER A 19 20.90 17.22 -11.64
N GLY A 20 19.93 16.68 -10.93
CA GLY A 20 18.55 16.57 -11.43
C GLY A 20 17.94 17.93 -11.77
N ALA A 21 18.29 18.99 -11.01
CA ALA A 21 17.86 20.36 -11.30
C ALA A 21 18.44 20.89 -12.60
N ALA A 22 19.71 20.60 -12.91
CA ALA A 22 20.33 21.00 -14.17
C ALA A 22 19.74 20.26 -15.37
N LEU A 23 19.39 18.97 -15.20
CA LEU A 23 18.68 18.18 -16.21
C LEU A 23 17.27 18.70 -16.49
N MET A 24 16.59 19.21 -15.48
CA MET A 24 15.20 19.70 -15.56
C MET A 24 15.07 21.20 -15.78
N ALA A 25 16.18 21.93 -15.92
CA ALA A 25 16.21 23.40 -15.99
C ALA A 25 15.31 23.98 -17.12
N GLU A 26 15.16 23.25 -18.23
CA GLU A 26 14.34 23.65 -19.39
C GLU A 26 13.00 22.88 -19.46
N GLY A 27 12.67 22.09 -18.41
CA GLY A 27 11.44 21.31 -18.29
C GLY A 27 11.54 19.87 -18.81
N PRO A 28 10.53 19.03 -18.50
CA PRO A 28 10.55 17.60 -18.78
C PRO A 28 10.56 17.28 -20.28
N GLN A 29 9.86 18.07 -21.09
CA GLN A 29 9.76 17.85 -22.54
C GLN A 29 11.11 17.98 -23.23
N VAL A 30 11.90 19.01 -22.86
CA VAL A 30 13.23 19.25 -23.43
C VAL A 30 14.20 18.13 -22.99
N LEU A 31 14.10 17.68 -21.75
CA LEU A 31 14.87 16.53 -21.26
C LEU A 31 14.54 15.28 -22.08
N HIS A 32 13.26 14.96 -22.26
CA HIS A 32 12.84 13.77 -23.03
C HIS A 32 13.29 13.84 -24.50
N ASP A 33 13.16 14.98 -25.16
CA ASP A 33 13.65 15.19 -26.53
C ASP A 33 15.16 15.01 -26.63
N HIS A 34 15.92 15.57 -25.69
CA HIS A 34 17.37 15.44 -25.63
C HIS A 34 17.78 13.98 -25.45
N MET A 35 17.19 13.29 -24.47
CA MET A 35 17.47 11.88 -24.19
C MET A 35 17.11 10.98 -25.38
N ALA A 36 15.91 11.16 -25.95
CA ALA A 36 15.45 10.41 -27.11
C ALA A 36 16.42 10.58 -28.30
N SER A 37 16.80 11.83 -28.62
CA SER A 37 17.71 12.13 -29.73
C SER A 37 19.09 11.49 -29.56
N LYS A 38 19.69 11.56 -28.33
CA LYS A 38 21.01 10.99 -28.07
C LYS A 38 21.00 9.46 -28.06
N ILE A 39 20.01 8.88 -27.39
CA ILE A 39 19.92 7.41 -27.27
C ILE A 39 19.61 6.78 -28.63
N THR A 40 18.67 7.33 -29.43
CA THR A 40 18.32 6.79 -30.76
C THR A 40 19.52 6.78 -31.70
N LYS A 41 20.35 7.84 -31.70
CA LYS A 41 21.57 7.89 -32.50
C LYS A 41 22.57 6.80 -32.12
N ALA A 42 22.77 6.58 -30.81
CA ALA A 42 23.70 5.56 -30.33
C ALA A 42 23.19 4.13 -30.47
N LEU A 43 21.85 3.93 -30.50
CA LEU A 43 21.23 2.64 -30.76
C LEU A 43 21.24 2.27 -32.24
N GLY A 44 21.28 3.24 -33.15
CA GLY A 44 21.14 3.01 -34.59
C GLY A 44 19.78 2.42 -35.04
N THR A 45 18.83 2.29 -34.09
CA THR A 45 17.47 1.76 -34.26
C THR A 45 16.50 2.58 -33.40
N ALA A 46 15.20 2.40 -33.60
CA ALA A 46 14.20 3.00 -32.72
C ALA A 46 14.43 2.59 -31.27
N MET A 47 13.97 3.45 -30.34
CA MET A 47 14.02 3.14 -28.91
C MET A 47 13.22 1.85 -28.60
N PRO A 48 13.61 1.07 -27.57
CA PRO A 48 12.86 -0.10 -27.17
C PRO A 48 11.40 0.27 -26.87
N GLN A 49 10.48 -0.45 -27.51
CA GLN A 49 9.04 -0.18 -27.45
C GLN A 49 8.26 -1.49 -27.29
N MET A 50 7.07 -1.39 -26.74
CA MET A 50 6.23 -2.55 -26.45
C MET A 50 4.78 -2.26 -26.79
N GLU A 51 4.22 -3.08 -27.67
CA GLU A 51 2.78 -3.10 -28.00
C GLU A 51 2.09 -4.17 -27.16
N VAL A 52 0.91 -3.83 -26.64
CA VAL A 52 0.08 -4.72 -25.84
C VAL A 52 -1.16 -5.07 -26.62
N ARG A 53 -1.37 -6.36 -26.95
CA ARG A 53 -2.59 -6.86 -27.58
C ARG A 53 -3.33 -7.78 -26.62
N PHE A 54 -4.63 -7.65 -26.59
CA PHE A 54 -5.50 -8.53 -25.83
C PHE A 54 -6.75 -8.83 -26.64
N SER A 55 -7.17 -10.08 -26.63
CA SER A 55 -8.32 -10.58 -27.41
C SER A 55 -9.23 -11.43 -26.55
N ASN A 56 -10.54 -11.16 -26.67
CA ASN A 56 -11.62 -11.90 -26.01
C ASN A 56 -11.42 -12.04 -24.49
N LEU A 57 -10.85 -10.99 -23.86
CA LEU A 57 -10.51 -11.02 -22.46
C LEU A 57 -11.77 -10.98 -21.60
N SER A 58 -12.05 -12.09 -20.91
CA SER A 58 -13.14 -12.23 -19.96
C SER A 58 -12.60 -12.62 -18.60
N VAL A 59 -13.08 -11.94 -17.56
CA VAL A 59 -12.69 -12.20 -16.18
C VAL A 59 -13.95 -12.41 -15.37
N THR A 60 -14.08 -13.60 -14.77
CA THR A 60 -15.21 -13.95 -13.91
C THR A 60 -14.72 -14.31 -12.51
N ALA A 61 -15.47 -13.90 -11.50
CA ALA A 61 -15.20 -14.19 -10.10
C ALA A 61 -16.42 -14.86 -9.45
N ASP A 62 -16.19 -15.96 -8.76
CA ASP A 62 -17.19 -16.62 -7.93
C ASP A 62 -17.21 -15.91 -6.56
N VAL A 63 -18.19 -15.04 -6.35
CA VAL A 63 -18.36 -14.26 -5.12
C VAL A 63 -19.34 -14.98 -4.20
N VAL A 64 -18.92 -15.20 -2.96
CA VAL A 64 -19.78 -15.80 -1.93
C VAL A 64 -20.66 -14.70 -1.35
N VAL A 65 -21.94 -14.70 -1.69
CA VAL A 65 -22.94 -13.80 -1.11
C VAL A 65 -23.59 -14.49 0.08
N VAL A 66 -23.63 -13.78 1.20
CA VAL A 66 -24.36 -14.21 2.38
C VAL A 66 -25.78 -13.66 2.26
N ASP A 67 -26.80 -14.51 2.31
CA ASP A 67 -28.21 -14.13 2.17
C ASP A 67 -28.58 -12.97 3.11
N ASP A 68 -29.30 -12.02 2.59
CA ASP A 68 -29.52 -10.67 3.12
C ASP A 68 -30.40 -10.58 4.38
N ASP A 69 -31.06 -11.68 4.74
CA ASP A 69 -31.89 -11.75 5.98
C ASP A 69 -31.10 -11.43 7.26
N SER A 70 -29.76 -11.47 7.17
CA SER A 70 -28.87 -11.17 8.31
C SER A 70 -28.41 -9.70 8.40
N LYS A 71 -28.68 -8.88 7.38
CA LYS A 71 -28.23 -7.46 7.36
C LYS A 71 -28.97 -6.59 8.37
N TYR A 72 -30.19 -6.97 8.72
CA TYR A 72 -31.03 -6.22 9.67
C TYR A 72 -30.95 -6.72 11.12
N GLU A 73 -30.22 -7.82 11.39
CA GLU A 73 -30.02 -8.29 12.74
C GLU A 73 -28.93 -7.45 13.44
N LEU A 74 -29.31 -6.80 14.56
CA LEU A 74 -28.34 -6.10 15.40
C LEU A 74 -27.18 -7.03 15.81
N PRO A 75 -25.93 -6.53 15.88
CA PRO A 75 -24.76 -7.33 16.27
C PRO A 75 -24.77 -7.59 17.78
N THR A 76 -25.71 -8.42 18.24
CA THR A 76 -25.76 -8.89 19.62
C THR A 76 -24.88 -10.13 19.80
N ILE A 77 -24.37 -10.35 21.03
CA ILE A 77 -23.54 -11.53 21.35
C ILE A 77 -24.23 -12.84 20.94
N PRO A 78 -25.53 -13.07 21.19
CA PRO A 78 -26.24 -14.29 20.75
C PRO A 78 -26.26 -14.43 19.21
N ASN A 79 -26.49 -13.34 18.49
CA ASN A 79 -26.52 -13.37 17.02
C ASN A 79 -25.14 -13.64 16.43
N THR A 80 -24.08 -13.10 17.04
CA THR A 80 -22.70 -13.36 16.63
C THR A 80 -22.30 -14.81 16.89
N LEU A 81 -22.64 -15.37 18.04
CA LEU A 81 -22.44 -16.79 18.36
C LEU A 81 -23.25 -17.70 17.43
N LYS A 82 -24.52 -17.37 17.17
CA LYS A 82 -25.37 -18.12 16.21
C LYS A 82 -24.74 -18.12 14.81
N LYS A 83 -24.21 -16.98 14.33
CA LYS A 83 -23.50 -16.86 13.03
C LYS A 83 -22.19 -17.65 12.99
N THR A 84 -21.51 -17.80 14.12
CA THR A 84 -20.25 -18.58 14.22
C THR A 84 -20.51 -20.08 14.16
N PHE A 85 -21.57 -20.55 14.81
CA PHE A 85 -21.91 -22.01 14.89
C PHE A 85 -22.88 -22.46 13.81
N ILE A 86 -23.78 -21.61 13.32
CA ILE A 86 -24.73 -21.90 12.25
C ILE A 86 -24.28 -21.06 11.05
N SER A 87 -23.46 -21.66 10.21
CA SER A 87 -23.02 -20.99 8.97
C SER A 87 -24.24 -20.58 8.15
N PRO A 88 -24.44 -19.30 7.84
CA PRO A 88 -25.52 -18.86 6.96
C PRO A 88 -25.38 -19.53 5.61
N LYS A 89 -26.49 -19.79 4.93
CA LYS A 89 -26.47 -20.36 3.58
C LYS A 89 -25.63 -19.47 2.67
N LYS A 90 -24.47 -19.95 2.29
CA LYS A 90 -23.58 -19.28 1.37
C LYS A 90 -24.06 -19.56 -0.05
N ARG A 91 -24.49 -18.54 -0.77
CA ARG A 91 -24.78 -18.64 -2.20
C ARG A 91 -23.55 -18.15 -2.96
N VAL A 92 -23.06 -18.95 -3.87
CA VAL A 92 -22.01 -18.53 -4.79
C VAL A 92 -22.68 -17.86 -6.00
N VAL A 93 -22.36 -16.60 -6.23
CA VAL A 93 -22.82 -15.84 -7.39
C VAL A 93 -21.63 -15.63 -8.31
N ARG A 94 -21.76 -16.07 -9.56
CA ARG A 94 -20.77 -15.84 -10.61
C ARG A 94 -20.92 -14.42 -11.12
N LYS A 95 -19.94 -13.57 -10.88
CA LYS A 95 -19.89 -12.18 -11.36
C LYS A 95 -18.86 -12.04 -12.48
N GLU A 96 -19.32 -11.57 -13.62
CA GLU A 96 -18.46 -11.21 -14.75
C GLU A 96 -17.94 -9.80 -14.54
N ILE A 97 -16.61 -9.67 -14.42
CA ILE A 97 -15.92 -8.38 -14.19
C ILE A 97 -15.55 -7.74 -15.53
N LEU A 98 -15.06 -8.54 -16.47
CA LEU A 98 -14.79 -8.15 -17.85
C LEU A 98 -15.46 -9.14 -18.78
N LYS A 99 -16.02 -8.66 -19.88
CA LYS A 99 -16.85 -9.43 -20.81
C LYS A 99 -16.35 -9.22 -22.22
N ASP A 100 -15.56 -10.15 -22.73
CA ASP A 100 -15.12 -10.20 -24.12
C ASP A 100 -14.49 -8.88 -24.61
N VAL A 101 -13.50 -8.40 -23.85
CA VAL A 101 -12.81 -7.13 -24.15
C VAL A 101 -11.60 -7.39 -25.04
N SER A 102 -11.55 -6.73 -26.20
CA SER A 102 -10.44 -6.85 -27.16
C SER A 102 -9.88 -5.47 -27.51
N GLY A 103 -8.57 -5.39 -27.75
CA GLY A 103 -7.94 -4.13 -28.12
C GLY A 103 -6.42 -4.18 -28.25
N VAL A 104 -5.86 -3.06 -28.71
CA VAL A 104 -4.41 -2.86 -28.90
C VAL A 104 -3.99 -1.54 -28.28
N PHE A 105 -2.98 -1.58 -27.43
CA PHE A 105 -2.29 -0.38 -26.96
C PHE A 105 -0.95 -0.26 -27.67
N SER A 106 -0.85 0.73 -28.53
CA SER A 106 0.31 0.93 -29.40
C SER A 106 1.38 1.79 -28.75
N PRO A 107 2.67 1.51 -29.00
CA PRO A 107 3.76 2.34 -28.50
C PRO A 107 3.72 3.76 -29.11
N GLY A 108 4.18 4.73 -28.36
CA GLY A 108 4.15 6.14 -28.77
C GLY A 108 2.79 6.82 -28.58
N LYS A 109 1.81 6.16 -27.97
CA LYS A 109 0.49 6.69 -27.68
C LYS A 109 0.17 6.75 -26.20
N ILE A 110 -0.65 7.74 -25.83
CA ILE A 110 -1.26 7.84 -24.51
C ILE A 110 -2.78 7.58 -24.64
N THR A 111 -3.27 6.56 -23.92
CA THR A 111 -4.67 6.11 -23.96
C THR A 111 -5.37 6.43 -22.64
N LEU A 112 -6.52 7.07 -22.71
CA LEU A 112 -7.41 7.31 -21.58
C LEU A 112 -8.35 6.12 -21.39
N LEU A 113 -8.42 5.58 -20.18
CA LEU A 113 -9.39 4.56 -19.80
C LEU A 113 -10.50 5.20 -18.96
N LEU A 114 -11.69 5.33 -19.55
CA LEU A 114 -12.87 5.88 -18.89
C LEU A 114 -13.86 4.79 -18.50
N GLY A 115 -14.68 5.06 -17.50
CA GLY A 115 -15.80 4.20 -17.09
C GLY A 115 -16.29 4.52 -15.69
N GLN A 116 -17.50 4.14 -15.39
CA GLN A 116 -18.10 4.27 -14.07
C GLN A 116 -17.29 3.49 -13.01
N PRO A 117 -17.35 3.84 -11.72
CA PRO A 117 -16.85 2.99 -10.64
C PRO A 117 -17.42 1.56 -10.77
N GLY A 118 -16.57 0.54 -10.68
CA GLY A 118 -16.99 -0.86 -10.86
C GLY A 118 -17.08 -1.35 -12.31
N SER A 119 -16.78 -0.52 -13.31
CA SER A 119 -16.82 -0.92 -14.74
C SER A 119 -15.72 -1.88 -15.21
N GLY A 120 -14.76 -2.24 -14.33
CA GLY A 120 -13.68 -3.18 -14.66
C GLY A 120 -12.35 -2.55 -15.04
N LYS A 121 -12.16 -1.20 -14.97
CA LYS A 121 -10.91 -0.51 -15.31
C LYS A 121 -9.69 -1.07 -14.58
N SER A 122 -9.74 -1.06 -13.25
CA SER A 122 -8.65 -1.58 -12.41
C SER A 122 -8.38 -3.06 -12.66
N ALA A 123 -9.42 -3.86 -12.93
CA ALA A 123 -9.28 -5.27 -13.27
C ALA A 123 -8.51 -5.43 -14.59
N LEU A 124 -8.86 -4.66 -15.62
CA LEU A 124 -8.13 -4.68 -16.90
C LEU A 124 -6.67 -4.29 -16.72
N LEU A 125 -6.38 -3.16 -16.04
CA LEU A 125 -4.99 -2.71 -15.82
C LEU A 125 -4.18 -3.72 -15.01
N LYS A 126 -4.76 -4.33 -13.97
CA LYS A 126 -4.12 -5.39 -13.18
C LYS A 126 -3.88 -6.66 -13.99
N MET A 127 -4.81 -7.04 -14.87
CA MET A 127 -4.63 -8.19 -15.77
C MET A 127 -3.46 -7.97 -16.73
N LEU A 128 -3.39 -6.79 -17.35
CA LEU A 128 -2.30 -6.42 -18.27
C LEU A 128 -0.95 -6.29 -17.57
N SER A 129 -0.91 -5.91 -16.28
CA SER A 129 0.32 -5.81 -15.51
C SER A 129 0.74 -7.09 -14.79
N ALA A 130 0.02 -8.19 -14.94
CA ALA A 130 0.19 -9.43 -14.19
C ALA A 130 0.06 -9.27 -12.65
N ARG A 131 -0.72 -8.30 -12.19
CA ARG A 131 -0.94 -8.02 -10.76
C ARG A 131 -2.34 -8.37 -10.28
N PHE A 132 -3.16 -8.92 -11.16
CA PHE A 132 -4.47 -9.41 -10.78
C PHE A 132 -4.31 -10.66 -9.88
N PRO A 133 -4.95 -10.72 -8.70
CA PRO A 133 -4.83 -11.85 -7.79
C PRO A 133 -5.52 -13.08 -8.40
N MET A 134 -4.73 -14.07 -8.81
CA MET A 134 -5.23 -15.32 -9.38
C MET A 134 -5.57 -16.30 -8.23
N THR A 135 -6.80 -16.26 -7.75
CA THR A 135 -7.33 -17.22 -6.76
C THR A 135 -8.16 -18.29 -7.46
N LYS A 136 -8.45 -19.40 -6.75
CA LYS A 136 -9.25 -20.53 -7.27
C LYS A 136 -10.68 -20.13 -7.72
N ASN A 137 -11.16 -18.99 -7.24
CA ASN A 137 -12.50 -18.47 -7.51
C ASN A 137 -12.55 -17.53 -8.72
N ILE A 138 -11.42 -17.36 -9.42
CA ILE A 138 -11.31 -16.46 -10.56
C ILE A 138 -10.97 -17.25 -11.80
N THR A 139 -11.79 -17.09 -12.84
CA THR A 139 -11.58 -17.66 -14.16
C THR A 139 -11.25 -16.53 -15.13
N VAL A 140 -10.19 -16.71 -15.91
CA VAL A 140 -9.75 -15.76 -16.93
C VAL A 140 -9.74 -16.50 -18.27
N GLU A 141 -10.40 -15.92 -19.26
CA GLU A 141 -10.44 -16.39 -20.64
C GLU A 141 -9.90 -15.30 -21.57
N GLY A 142 -9.43 -15.69 -22.75
CA GLY A 142 -8.83 -14.78 -23.73
C GLY A 142 -7.30 -14.78 -23.66
N ASN A 143 -6.68 -14.02 -24.57
CA ASN A 143 -5.23 -13.98 -24.74
C ASN A 143 -4.67 -12.56 -24.55
N ILE A 144 -3.51 -12.46 -23.93
CA ILE A 144 -2.75 -11.21 -23.76
C ILE A 144 -1.34 -11.44 -24.24
N SER A 145 -0.87 -10.62 -25.18
CA SER A 145 0.47 -10.70 -25.73
C SER A 145 1.20 -9.34 -25.71
N PHE A 146 2.52 -9.40 -25.58
CA PHE A 146 3.44 -8.26 -25.56
C PHE A 146 4.45 -8.46 -26.67
N ASN A 147 4.40 -7.66 -27.74
CA ASN A 147 5.25 -7.85 -28.92
C ASN A 147 5.29 -9.30 -29.43
N ASN A 148 4.14 -9.96 -29.53
CA ASN A 148 4.00 -11.36 -29.94
C ASN A 148 4.52 -12.42 -28.93
N VAL A 149 4.77 -12.04 -27.69
CA VAL A 149 5.09 -12.98 -26.60
C VAL A 149 3.90 -13.07 -25.67
N ASP A 150 3.41 -14.29 -25.44
CA ASP A 150 2.29 -14.50 -24.54
C ASP A 150 2.64 -14.10 -23.11
N ARG A 151 1.68 -13.49 -22.42
CA ARG A 151 1.81 -13.04 -21.02
C ARG A 151 2.35 -14.15 -20.11
N GLU A 152 1.89 -15.38 -20.28
CA GLU A 152 2.27 -16.50 -19.43
C GLU A 152 3.76 -16.86 -19.51
N GLN A 153 4.36 -16.65 -20.67
CA GLN A 153 5.80 -16.91 -20.88
C GLN A 153 6.68 -15.88 -20.14
N ILE A 154 6.21 -14.65 -20.00
CA ILE A 154 6.99 -13.54 -19.42
C ILE A 154 6.43 -13.06 -18.08
N ILE A 155 5.47 -13.74 -17.48
CA ILE A 155 4.76 -13.29 -16.28
C ILE A 155 5.69 -12.94 -15.12
N LYS A 156 6.83 -13.66 -14.98
CA LYS A 156 7.83 -13.41 -13.93
C LYS A 156 8.65 -12.16 -14.18
N THR A 157 8.97 -11.87 -15.44
CA THR A 157 9.79 -10.71 -15.83
C THR A 157 8.93 -9.51 -16.25
N LEU A 158 7.64 -9.69 -16.47
CA LEU A 158 6.73 -8.65 -16.93
C LEU A 158 6.76 -7.38 -16.06
N PRO A 159 6.85 -7.44 -14.72
CA PRO A 159 6.97 -6.24 -13.89
C PRO A 159 8.23 -5.40 -14.15
N GLN A 160 9.24 -5.92 -14.84
CA GLN A 160 10.43 -5.14 -15.28
C GLN A 160 10.10 -4.24 -16.47
N PHE A 161 9.15 -4.63 -17.31
CA PHE A 161 8.76 -3.91 -18.52
C PHE A 161 7.51 -3.05 -18.32
N VAL A 162 6.60 -3.50 -17.45
CA VAL A 162 5.30 -2.89 -17.21
C VAL A 162 5.28 -2.25 -15.82
N ALA A 163 5.17 -0.93 -15.78
CA ALA A 163 4.87 -0.19 -14.57
C ALA A 163 3.36 -0.24 -14.29
N TYR A 164 2.96 -0.45 -13.05
CA TYR A 164 1.59 -0.31 -12.61
C TYR A 164 1.52 0.58 -11.38
N VAL A 165 0.83 1.69 -11.50
CA VAL A 165 0.58 2.63 -10.40
C VAL A 165 -0.75 2.31 -9.76
N ASN A 166 -0.72 1.90 -8.49
CA ASN A 166 -1.91 1.49 -7.75
C ASN A 166 -2.83 2.68 -7.42
N GLN A 167 -4.12 2.41 -7.31
CA GLN A 167 -5.11 3.35 -6.80
C GLN A 167 -4.86 3.70 -5.32
N ARG A 168 -4.42 2.74 -4.49
CA ARG A 168 -4.15 2.93 -3.05
C ARG A 168 -2.71 3.33 -2.79
N ASP A 169 -2.52 4.35 -1.91
CA ASP A 169 -1.21 4.87 -1.54
C ASP A 169 -0.70 4.16 -0.27
N LYS A 170 0.17 3.18 -0.46
CA LYS A 170 0.78 2.41 0.62
C LYS A 170 2.28 2.66 0.68
N HIS A 171 2.73 3.27 1.77
CA HIS A 171 4.13 3.65 2.00
C HIS A 171 4.54 3.41 3.44
N TYR A 172 5.82 3.41 3.71
CA TYR A 172 6.36 3.48 5.06
C TYR A 172 6.23 4.92 5.59
N PRO A 173 5.44 5.17 6.64
CA PRO A 173 5.08 6.53 7.06
C PRO A 173 6.26 7.36 7.55
N VAL A 174 7.28 6.72 8.09
CA VAL A 174 8.47 7.38 8.69
C VAL A 174 9.58 7.70 7.70
N LEU A 175 9.48 7.22 6.45
CA LEU A 175 10.41 7.58 5.39
C LEU A 175 10.03 8.92 4.76
N THR A 176 11.04 9.71 4.36
CA THR A 176 10.80 10.93 3.58
C THR A 176 10.45 10.59 2.14
N VAL A 177 9.86 11.56 1.43
CA VAL A 177 9.57 11.44 0.00
C VAL A 177 10.84 11.08 -0.78
N LYS A 178 11.93 11.82 -0.55
CA LYS A 178 13.22 11.58 -1.21
C LYS A 178 13.75 10.17 -0.94
N GLU A 179 13.68 9.69 0.29
CA GLU A 179 14.15 8.34 0.65
C GLU A 179 13.30 7.25 0.03
N THR A 180 11.97 7.41 0.01
CA THR A 180 11.06 6.46 -0.63
C THR A 180 11.41 6.28 -2.10
N LEU A 181 11.62 7.38 -2.83
CA LEU A 181 12.00 7.36 -4.23
C LEU A 181 13.44 6.83 -4.44
N LEU A 182 14.37 7.18 -3.55
CA LEU A 182 15.75 6.69 -3.62
C LEU A 182 15.82 5.16 -3.45
N TYR A 183 15.11 4.60 -2.47
CA TYR A 183 15.06 3.15 -2.29
C TYR A 183 14.42 2.44 -3.49
N ALA A 184 13.33 2.97 -4.04
CA ALA A 184 12.71 2.44 -5.25
C ALA A 184 13.69 2.42 -6.42
N HIS A 185 14.42 3.51 -6.62
CA HIS A 185 15.46 3.61 -7.63
C HIS A 185 16.59 2.59 -7.43
N GLN A 186 17.07 2.44 -6.18
CA GLN A 186 18.09 1.45 -5.84
C GLN A 186 17.61 0.03 -6.18
N PHE A 187 16.39 -0.36 -5.85
CA PHE A 187 15.83 -1.67 -6.17
C PHE A 187 15.71 -1.92 -7.68
N CYS A 188 15.46 -0.88 -8.46
CA CYS A 188 15.41 -0.98 -9.93
C CYS A 188 16.78 -0.97 -10.62
N GLY A 189 17.88 -0.98 -9.85
CA GLY A 189 19.25 -0.94 -10.37
C GLY A 189 19.68 0.49 -10.69
N ALA A 190 20.11 1.24 -9.69
CA ALA A 190 20.45 2.66 -9.72
C ALA A 190 21.44 3.12 -10.81
N GLU A 191 21.96 2.20 -11.62
CA GLU A 191 22.92 2.43 -12.70
C GLU A 191 22.42 1.84 -14.01
N LEU A 192 22.92 2.38 -15.12
CA LEU A 192 22.69 1.78 -16.43
C LEU A 192 23.30 0.39 -16.48
N SER A 193 22.47 -0.60 -16.82
CA SER A 193 22.93 -2.00 -16.90
C SER A 193 24.05 -2.21 -17.92
N GLU A 194 24.91 -3.20 -17.72
CA GLU A 194 25.96 -3.55 -18.67
C GLU A 194 25.39 -3.89 -20.07
N HIS A 195 24.20 -4.48 -20.09
CA HIS A 195 23.49 -4.71 -21.35
C HIS A 195 23.09 -3.38 -22.01
N GLY A 196 22.55 -2.43 -21.27
CA GLY A 196 22.23 -1.08 -21.76
C GLY A 196 23.45 -0.34 -22.29
N LYS A 197 24.60 -0.44 -21.61
CA LYS A 197 25.87 0.14 -22.09
C LYS A 197 26.34 -0.46 -23.42
N LYS A 198 26.22 -1.79 -23.58
CA LYS A 198 26.58 -2.49 -24.82
C LYS A 198 25.65 -2.14 -25.99
N MET A 199 24.44 -1.77 -25.76
CA MET A 199 23.52 -1.37 -26.81
C MET A 199 23.81 0.02 -27.38
N LEU A 200 24.42 0.92 -26.61
CA LEU A 200 24.75 2.29 -27.03
C LEU A 200 26.09 2.36 -27.79
N THR A 201 26.23 1.55 -28.84
CA THR A 201 27.52 1.37 -29.57
C THR A 201 27.37 1.44 -31.07
N GLN A 202 26.18 1.66 -31.61
CA GLN A 202 25.94 1.61 -33.08
C GLN A 202 26.12 2.97 -33.77
N GLY A 203 26.21 4.08 -33.03
CA GLY A 203 26.51 5.41 -33.57
C GLY A 203 28.00 5.67 -33.74
N THR A 204 28.37 6.88 -34.10
CA THR A 204 29.77 7.32 -34.09
C THR A 204 30.36 7.26 -32.67
N PRO A 205 31.68 7.13 -32.51
CA PRO A 205 32.32 7.09 -31.19
C PRO A 205 31.95 8.31 -30.29
N GLU A 206 31.79 9.50 -30.90
CA GLU A 206 31.39 10.70 -30.17
C GLU A 206 29.92 10.65 -29.73
N GLU A 207 29.02 10.21 -30.63
CA GLU A 207 27.60 10.04 -30.32
C GLU A 207 27.37 8.97 -29.23
N ASN A 208 28.08 7.85 -29.30
CA ASN A 208 28.05 6.80 -28.32
C ASN A 208 28.52 7.29 -26.93
N ALA A 209 29.64 8.05 -26.91
CA ALA A 209 30.17 8.62 -25.68
C ALA A 209 29.20 9.66 -25.05
N GLU A 210 28.57 10.47 -25.88
CA GLU A 210 27.61 11.47 -25.43
C GLU A 210 26.31 10.81 -24.92
N ALA A 211 25.78 9.81 -25.62
CA ALA A 211 24.62 9.05 -25.20
C ALA A 211 24.87 8.34 -23.86
N LEU A 212 26.06 7.74 -23.71
CA LEU A 212 26.45 7.08 -22.47
C LEU A 212 26.56 8.07 -21.30
N ARG A 213 27.14 9.25 -21.54
CA ARG A 213 27.19 10.33 -20.52
C ARG A 213 25.80 10.78 -20.12
N ALA A 214 24.91 11.05 -21.10
CA ALA A 214 23.54 11.46 -20.86
C ALA A 214 22.74 10.40 -20.08
N ALA A 215 22.84 9.14 -20.49
CA ALA A 215 22.18 8.02 -19.80
C ALA A 215 22.70 7.85 -18.35
N ASN A 216 24.02 7.85 -18.15
CA ASN A 216 24.60 7.76 -16.80
C ASN A 216 24.19 8.94 -15.91
N ALA A 217 24.16 10.17 -16.44
CA ALA A 217 23.71 11.35 -15.69
C ALA A 217 22.23 11.25 -15.32
N LEU A 218 21.36 10.79 -16.24
CA LEU A 218 19.96 10.55 -15.95
C LEU A 218 19.80 9.51 -14.84
N PHE A 219 20.46 8.35 -14.93
CA PHE A 219 20.37 7.31 -13.89
C PHE A 219 20.90 7.80 -12.54
N ALA A 220 22.02 8.51 -12.51
CA ALA A 220 22.59 9.04 -11.26
C ALA A 220 21.64 10.02 -10.52
N HIS A 221 20.90 10.85 -11.27
CA HIS A 221 20.03 11.89 -10.72
C HIS A 221 18.54 11.58 -10.92
N TYR A 222 18.17 10.36 -11.28
CA TYR A 222 16.79 10.02 -11.62
C TYR A 222 15.79 10.31 -10.49
N PRO A 223 16.06 10.00 -9.21
CA PRO A 223 15.17 10.38 -8.12
C PRO A 223 14.90 11.89 -8.04
N GLU A 224 15.94 12.72 -8.28
CA GLU A 224 15.79 14.18 -8.28
C GLU A 224 14.95 14.67 -9.48
N VAL A 225 15.15 14.06 -10.65
CA VAL A 225 14.35 14.33 -11.85
C VAL A 225 12.87 14.01 -11.61
N ILE A 226 12.57 12.84 -11.04
CA ILE A 226 11.18 12.45 -10.71
C ILE A 226 10.57 13.40 -9.67
N ILE A 227 11.31 13.78 -8.63
CA ILE A 227 10.85 14.76 -7.63
C ILE A 227 10.43 16.07 -8.31
N GLN A 228 11.19 16.53 -9.30
CA GLN A 228 10.87 17.76 -10.03
C GLN A 228 9.70 17.59 -11.01
N GLN A 229 9.66 16.50 -11.77
CA GLN A 229 8.58 16.20 -12.70
C GLN A 229 7.22 16.11 -11.99
N LEU A 230 7.22 15.61 -10.76
CA LEU A 230 6.00 15.46 -9.96
C LEU A 230 5.72 16.66 -9.03
N GLY A 231 6.54 17.72 -9.08
CA GLY A 231 6.36 18.91 -8.22
C GLY A 231 6.45 18.62 -6.71
N LEU A 232 7.37 17.74 -6.32
CA LEU A 232 7.58 17.31 -4.92
C LEU A 232 8.77 17.98 -4.23
N GLN A 233 9.39 19.00 -4.86
CA GLN A 233 10.59 19.66 -4.32
C GLN A 233 10.38 20.24 -2.92
N ASN A 234 9.21 20.86 -2.68
CA ASN A 234 8.90 21.52 -1.42
C ASN A 234 8.70 20.55 -0.25
N CYS A 235 8.35 19.28 -0.54
CA CYS A 235 8.08 18.25 0.49
C CYS A 235 9.05 17.07 0.44
N GLN A 236 10.14 17.13 -0.34
CA GLN A 236 11.08 16.02 -0.52
C GLN A 236 11.68 15.49 0.79
N ASP A 237 11.92 16.38 1.76
CA ASP A 237 12.49 16.05 3.07
C ASP A 237 11.40 15.81 4.14
N THR A 238 10.13 15.89 3.76
CA THR A 238 8.99 15.60 4.63
C THR A 238 8.72 14.11 4.62
N ILE A 239 8.35 13.54 5.77
CA ILE A 239 7.92 12.15 5.88
C ILE A 239 6.61 11.93 5.11
N VAL A 240 6.44 10.74 4.55
CA VAL A 240 5.22 10.43 3.80
C VAL A 240 4.00 10.43 4.72
N GLY A 241 4.14 9.92 5.95
CA GLY A 241 3.07 9.88 6.94
C GLY A 241 1.95 8.89 6.60
N ASP A 242 1.04 8.72 7.54
CA ASP A 242 -0.18 7.92 7.43
C ASP A 242 -1.36 8.61 8.14
N ALA A 243 -2.42 7.86 8.46
CA ALA A 243 -3.58 8.39 9.20
C ALA A 243 -3.24 8.85 10.63
N MET A 244 -2.23 8.25 11.27
CA MET A 244 -1.81 8.55 12.64
C MET A 244 -0.63 9.52 12.68
N THR A 245 0.25 9.46 11.70
CA THR A 245 1.48 10.27 11.64
C THR A 245 1.33 11.31 10.55
N ARG A 246 1.27 12.59 10.94
CA ARG A 246 1.16 13.69 9.99
C ARG A 246 2.38 13.73 9.08
N GLY A 247 2.15 13.67 7.79
CA GLY A 247 3.17 13.74 6.73
C GLY A 247 2.73 14.65 5.58
N VAL A 248 3.06 14.24 4.37
CA VAL A 248 2.66 14.92 3.14
C VAL A 248 1.13 14.87 2.94
N SER A 249 0.59 15.79 2.15
CA SER A 249 -0.82 15.82 1.77
C SER A 249 -1.23 14.58 0.96
N GLY A 250 -2.54 14.29 0.87
CA GLY A 250 -3.05 13.16 0.07
C GLY A 250 -2.61 13.23 -1.39
N GLY A 251 -2.67 14.43 -2.00
CA GLY A 251 -2.22 14.64 -3.37
C GLY A 251 -0.70 14.46 -3.54
N GLU A 252 0.12 14.92 -2.59
CA GLU A 252 1.56 14.68 -2.61
C GLU A 252 1.88 13.19 -2.45
N ARG A 253 1.16 12.49 -1.57
CA ARG A 253 1.30 11.04 -1.38
C ARG A 253 0.98 10.27 -2.67
N LYS A 254 -0.07 10.67 -3.40
CA LYS A 254 -0.40 10.10 -4.70
C LYS A 254 0.71 10.28 -5.72
N ARG A 255 1.32 11.47 -5.77
CA ARG A 255 2.48 11.75 -6.60
C ARG A 255 3.70 10.90 -6.23
N VAL A 256 3.93 10.66 -4.93
CA VAL A 256 5.00 9.74 -4.47
C VAL A 256 4.73 8.31 -4.95
N THR A 257 3.47 7.84 -4.88
CA THR A 257 3.10 6.51 -5.41
C THR A 257 3.39 6.40 -6.91
N THR A 258 3.06 7.44 -7.67
CA THR A 258 3.35 7.50 -9.10
C THR A 258 4.86 7.42 -9.37
N GLY A 259 5.66 8.26 -8.71
CA GLY A 259 7.11 8.28 -8.90
C GLY A 259 7.81 7.01 -8.46
N GLU A 260 7.36 6.36 -7.38
CA GLU A 260 7.93 5.10 -6.90
C GLU A 260 7.86 3.98 -7.96
N MET A 261 6.82 3.96 -8.80
CA MET A 261 6.61 2.92 -9.80
C MET A 261 7.25 3.23 -11.18
N GLU A 262 7.74 4.44 -11.40
CA GLU A 262 8.33 4.86 -12.69
C GLU A 262 9.78 4.41 -12.89
N PHE A 263 10.48 4.01 -11.82
CA PHE A 263 11.89 3.62 -11.92
C PHE A 263 12.11 2.34 -12.72
N GLY A 264 13.28 2.27 -13.34
CA GLY A 264 13.70 1.14 -14.19
C GLY A 264 13.39 1.37 -15.68
N THR A 265 13.66 0.35 -16.49
CA THR A 265 13.44 0.36 -17.95
C THR A 265 12.00 -0.06 -18.28
N LYS A 266 11.03 0.78 -17.97
CA LYS A 266 9.61 0.50 -18.25
C LYS A 266 9.27 0.92 -19.69
N TYR A 267 8.61 0.02 -20.43
CA TYR A 267 8.12 0.28 -21.79
C TYR A 267 6.63 0.54 -21.83
N VAL A 268 5.91 -0.03 -20.88
CA VAL A 268 4.46 0.17 -20.69
C VAL A 268 4.22 0.78 -19.31
N THR A 269 3.42 1.82 -19.24
CA THR A 269 3.00 2.45 -18.00
C THR A 269 1.48 2.40 -17.89
N LEU A 270 0.98 1.72 -16.87
CA LEU A 270 -0.44 1.58 -16.57
C LEU A 270 -0.72 2.30 -15.25
N MET A 271 -1.60 3.31 -15.27
CA MET A 271 -1.88 4.16 -14.11
C MET A 271 -3.36 4.08 -13.74
N ASP A 272 -3.64 3.75 -12.49
CA ASP A 272 -4.99 3.56 -11.99
C ASP A 272 -5.40 4.71 -11.07
N GLU A 273 -6.31 5.56 -11.57
CA GLU A 273 -6.91 6.70 -10.86
C GLU A 273 -5.90 7.62 -10.15
N ILE A 274 -4.89 8.07 -10.89
CA ILE A 274 -3.81 8.90 -10.36
C ILE A 274 -4.23 10.33 -10.01
N SER A 275 -5.36 10.81 -10.51
CA SER A 275 -5.86 12.17 -10.26
C SER A 275 -6.60 12.34 -8.94
N THR A 276 -6.91 11.25 -8.24
CA THR A 276 -7.66 11.31 -6.97
C THR A 276 -6.89 12.10 -5.91
N GLY A 277 -7.50 13.21 -5.44
CA GLY A 277 -6.89 14.11 -4.45
C GLY A 277 -5.89 15.12 -5.01
N LEU A 278 -5.71 15.18 -6.34
CA LEU A 278 -4.95 16.22 -7.02
C LEU A 278 -5.85 17.39 -7.46
N ASP A 279 -5.25 18.55 -7.58
CA ASP A 279 -5.87 19.68 -8.28
C ASP A 279 -5.74 19.51 -9.80
N SER A 280 -6.54 20.30 -10.55
CA SER A 280 -6.57 20.23 -12.03
C SER A 280 -5.22 20.57 -12.65
N ALA A 281 -4.48 21.53 -12.09
CA ALA A 281 -3.18 21.95 -12.59
C ALA A 281 -2.13 20.84 -12.41
N ALA A 282 -2.03 20.23 -11.21
CA ALA A 282 -1.12 19.13 -10.98
C ALA A 282 -1.46 17.89 -11.84
N THR A 283 -2.76 17.62 -12.03
CA THR A 283 -3.20 16.54 -12.92
C THR A 283 -2.76 16.82 -14.36
N TYR A 284 -2.97 18.03 -14.85
CA TYR A 284 -2.55 18.44 -16.19
C TYR A 284 -1.03 18.26 -16.37
N ASP A 285 -0.22 18.75 -15.45
CA ASP A 285 1.25 18.67 -15.53
C ASP A 285 1.75 17.23 -15.57
N ILE A 286 1.18 16.35 -14.74
CA ILE A 286 1.54 14.92 -14.72
C ILE A 286 1.17 14.26 -16.05
N ILE A 287 -0.07 14.46 -16.53
CA ILE A 287 -0.53 13.86 -17.78
C ILE A 287 0.26 14.38 -18.97
N ASN A 288 0.56 15.68 -19.02
CA ASN A 288 1.39 16.28 -20.07
C ASN A 288 2.82 15.74 -20.06
N THR A 289 3.38 15.47 -18.86
CA THR A 289 4.68 14.80 -18.72
C THR A 289 4.60 13.37 -19.27
N GLN A 290 3.55 12.62 -18.91
CA GLN A 290 3.34 11.25 -19.41
C GLN A 290 3.09 11.22 -20.93
N ARG A 291 2.41 12.22 -21.49
CA ARG A 291 2.28 12.39 -22.94
C ARG A 291 3.64 12.59 -23.62
N SER A 292 4.49 13.43 -23.03
CA SER A 292 5.86 13.60 -23.51
C SER A 292 6.66 12.29 -23.46
N VAL A 293 6.53 11.51 -22.38
CA VAL A 293 7.15 10.19 -22.24
C VAL A 293 6.63 9.24 -23.32
N ALA A 294 5.32 9.19 -23.56
CA ALA A 294 4.73 8.36 -24.60
C ALA A 294 5.28 8.74 -26.00
N HIS A 295 5.17 9.98 -26.40
CA HIS A 295 5.50 10.43 -27.74
C HIS A 295 7.01 10.45 -28.01
N LYS A 296 7.82 10.94 -27.06
CA LYS A 296 9.26 11.15 -27.27
C LYS A 296 10.10 9.88 -27.01
N LEU A 297 9.76 9.15 -25.94
CA LEU A 297 10.43 7.90 -25.57
C LEU A 297 9.73 6.65 -26.14
N ARG A 298 8.68 6.83 -26.99
CA ARG A 298 7.92 5.76 -27.63
C ARG A 298 7.38 4.70 -26.68
N LYS A 299 7.01 5.12 -25.47
CA LYS A 299 6.39 4.23 -24.48
C LYS A 299 4.88 4.10 -24.73
N THR A 300 4.32 2.98 -24.27
CA THR A 300 2.86 2.76 -24.25
C THR A 300 2.34 3.21 -22.90
N VAL A 301 1.46 4.22 -22.89
CA VAL A 301 0.92 4.78 -21.63
C VAL A 301 -0.60 4.65 -21.63
N VAL A 302 -1.15 4.02 -20.57
CA VAL A 302 -2.58 3.87 -20.36
C VAL A 302 -2.94 4.40 -18.97
N ILE A 303 -3.84 5.35 -18.91
CA ILE A 303 -4.20 6.03 -17.66
C ILE A 303 -5.72 5.95 -17.47
N ALA A 304 -6.14 5.35 -16.37
CA ALA A 304 -7.52 5.41 -15.92
C ALA A 304 -7.75 6.68 -15.10
N LEU A 305 -8.75 7.46 -15.47
CA LEU A 305 -9.21 8.64 -14.74
C LEU A 305 -10.71 8.52 -14.47
N LEU A 306 -11.19 9.13 -13.38
CA LEU A 306 -12.62 9.17 -13.07
C LEU A 306 -13.30 10.29 -13.86
N GLN A 307 -12.83 11.53 -13.71
CA GLN A 307 -13.43 12.72 -14.33
C GLN A 307 -12.31 13.68 -14.75
N PRO A 308 -11.68 13.48 -15.92
CA PRO A 308 -10.69 14.41 -16.43
C PRO A 308 -11.35 15.71 -16.90
N SER A 309 -10.70 16.86 -16.62
CA SER A 309 -11.13 18.13 -17.21
C SER A 309 -10.97 18.13 -18.74
N PRO A 310 -11.66 19.00 -19.48
CA PRO A 310 -11.53 19.07 -20.93
C PRO A 310 -10.10 19.27 -21.43
N GLU A 311 -9.28 20.08 -20.71
CA GLU A 311 -7.88 20.31 -21.05
C GLU A 311 -7.05 19.02 -20.87
N VAL A 312 -7.36 18.22 -19.83
CA VAL A 312 -6.70 16.93 -19.57
C VAL A 312 -7.14 15.91 -20.61
N PHE A 313 -8.44 15.86 -20.95
CA PHE A 313 -8.96 14.97 -21.99
C PHE A 313 -8.28 15.18 -23.35
N ALA A 314 -8.05 16.43 -23.72
CA ALA A 314 -7.37 16.80 -24.98
C ALA A 314 -5.89 16.37 -25.07
N LEU A 315 -5.27 15.95 -23.97
CA LEU A 315 -3.90 15.44 -23.97
C LEU A 315 -3.79 13.99 -24.45
N PHE A 316 -4.89 13.25 -24.52
CA PHE A 316 -4.90 11.84 -24.90
C PHE A 316 -5.06 11.64 -26.40
N ASP A 317 -4.39 10.64 -26.93
CA ASP A 317 -4.50 10.23 -28.34
C ASP A 317 -5.72 9.35 -28.56
N ASP A 318 -5.85 8.32 -27.75
CA ASP A 318 -6.93 7.34 -27.83
C ASP A 318 -7.73 7.30 -26.49
N VAL A 319 -9.02 6.93 -26.60
CA VAL A 319 -9.87 6.70 -25.43
C VAL A 319 -10.50 5.30 -25.51
N MET A 320 -10.54 4.63 -24.37
CA MET A 320 -11.23 3.36 -24.18
C MET A 320 -12.29 3.54 -23.10
N ILE A 321 -13.55 3.17 -23.42
CA ILE A 321 -14.70 3.35 -22.53
C ILE A 321 -15.23 1.99 -22.12
N LEU A 322 -15.22 1.73 -20.80
CA LEU A 322 -15.76 0.52 -20.19
C LEU A 322 -16.99 0.85 -19.35
N ASN A 323 -18.05 0.06 -19.51
CA ASN A 323 -19.20 0.12 -18.61
C ASN A 323 -19.72 -1.32 -18.35
N GLU A 324 -20.00 -1.67 -17.08
CA GLU A 324 -20.42 -3.01 -16.64
C GLU A 324 -19.57 -4.17 -17.20
N GLY A 325 -18.27 -3.94 -17.36
CA GLY A 325 -17.33 -4.91 -17.94
C GLY A 325 -17.37 -5.03 -19.46
N GLN A 326 -18.21 -4.23 -20.15
CA GLN A 326 -18.35 -4.19 -21.60
C GLN A 326 -17.53 -3.06 -22.21
N LEU A 327 -16.98 -3.30 -23.39
CA LEU A 327 -16.28 -2.29 -24.20
C LEU A 327 -17.27 -1.50 -25.06
N MET A 328 -17.50 -0.24 -24.72
CA MET A 328 -18.40 0.64 -25.46
C MET A 328 -17.72 1.40 -26.60
N TYR A 329 -16.44 1.69 -26.45
CA TYR A 329 -15.64 2.39 -27.47
C TYR A 329 -14.14 2.15 -27.21
N HIS A 330 -13.36 2.01 -28.27
CA HIS A 330 -11.89 2.07 -28.24
C HIS A 330 -11.39 2.65 -29.56
N GLY A 331 -10.76 3.82 -29.49
CA GLY A 331 -10.27 4.50 -30.68
C GLY A 331 -9.82 5.94 -30.40
N PRO A 332 -9.54 6.71 -31.46
CA PRO A 332 -9.04 8.08 -31.32
C PRO A 332 -10.02 9.01 -30.56
N CYS A 333 -9.47 9.84 -29.63
CA CYS A 333 -10.26 10.81 -28.87
C CYS A 333 -11.05 11.79 -29.75
N ASN A 334 -10.50 12.18 -30.90
CA ASN A 334 -11.14 13.14 -31.82
C ASN A 334 -12.33 12.58 -32.60
N LYS A 335 -12.55 11.24 -32.61
CA LYS A 335 -13.66 10.59 -33.29
C LYS A 335 -14.76 10.10 -32.31
N VAL A 336 -14.55 10.18 -31.02
CA VAL A 336 -15.48 9.61 -30.04
C VAL A 336 -16.83 10.34 -30.03
N GLU A 337 -16.84 11.66 -30.13
CA GLU A 337 -18.03 12.48 -30.13
C GLU A 337 -18.88 12.19 -31.38
N GLU A 338 -18.26 12.21 -32.58
CA GLU A 338 -18.90 11.88 -33.86
C GLU A 338 -19.51 10.48 -33.83
N TYR A 339 -18.82 9.50 -33.24
CA TYR A 339 -19.30 8.13 -33.07
C TYR A 339 -20.62 8.07 -32.27
N PHE A 340 -20.65 8.68 -31.07
CA PHE A 340 -21.88 8.67 -30.26
C PHE A 340 -22.98 9.57 -30.84
N GLU A 341 -22.64 10.64 -31.54
CA GLU A 341 -23.63 11.40 -32.33
C GLU A 341 -24.26 10.52 -33.41
N SER A 342 -23.50 9.63 -34.05
CA SER A 342 -24.03 8.67 -35.02
C SER A 342 -25.05 7.71 -34.43
N LEU A 343 -24.94 7.39 -33.12
CA LEU A 343 -25.88 6.57 -32.36
C LEU A 343 -27.09 7.38 -31.83
N GLY A 344 -27.11 8.71 -32.00
CA GLY A 344 -28.21 9.58 -31.58
C GLY A 344 -28.05 10.25 -30.23
N PHE A 345 -26.81 10.39 -29.74
CA PHE A 345 -26.49 11.08 -28.50
C PHE A 345 -25.59 12.27 -28.81
N LYS A 346 -25.96 13.46 -28.32
CA LYS A 346 -25.20 14.67 -28.57
C LYS A 346 -24.74 15.32 -27.27
N CYS A 347 -23.44 15.67 -27.23
CA CYS A 347 -22.88 16.39 -26.08
C CYS A 347 -23.35 17.85 -26.08
N PRO A 348 -23.99 18.35 -24.99
CA PRO A 348 -24.33 19.76 -24.91
C PRO A 348 -23.07 20.62 -24.78
N PRO A 349 -23.04 21.87 -25.32
CA PRO A 349 -21.86 22.76 -25.31
C PRO A 349 -21.34 23.13 -23.92
N GLN A 350 -22.18 22.93 -22.89
CA GLN A 350 -21.86 23.28 -21.49
C GLN A 350 -21.51 22.07 -20.64
N ARG A 351 -21.48 20.87 -21.23
CA ARG A 351 -21.13 19.63 -20.54
C ARG A 351 -19.73 19.19 -20.91
N ASP A 352 -18.94 18.75 -19.94
CA ASP A 352 -17.62 18.17 -20.19
C ASP A 352 -17.77 16.86 -20.94
N ILE A 353 -16.93 16.67 -21.97
CA ILE A 353 -17.00 15.50 -22.86
C ILE A 353 -16.80 14.19 -22.07
N ALA A 354 -15.91 14.19 -21.08
CA ALA A 354 -15.67 13.00 -20.25
C ALA A 354 -16.89 12.63 -19.41
N ASP A 355 -17.57 13.61 -18.81
CA ASP A 355 -18.81 13.39 -18.06
C ASP A 355 -19.94 12.89 -18.96
N TYR A 356 -20.09 13.50 -20.14
CA TYR A 356 -21.03 13.03 -21.15
C TYR A 356 -20.79 11.55 -21.51
N LEU A 357 -19.54 11.15 -21.77
CA LEU A 357 -19.17 9.77 -22.10
C LEU A 357 -19.43 8.78 -20.95
N LEU A 358 -19.24 9.22 -19.70
CA LEU A 358 -19.52 8.43 -18.52
C LEU A 358 -21.01 8.23 -18.25
N ASP A 359 -21.84 9.18 -18.64
CA ASP A 359 -23.31 9.12 -18.48
C ASP A 359 -23.96 8.17 -19.49
N LEU A 360 -23.29 7.85 -20.61
CA LEU A 360 -23.80 6.92 -21.61
C LEU A 360 -23.86 5.47 -21.08
N GLY A 361 -24.93 4.78 -21.33
CA GLY A 361 -25.23 3.46 -20.77
C GLY A 361 -25.74 3.52 -19.33
N THR A 362 -26.02 4.71 -18.79
CA THR A 362 -26.64 4.95 -17.50
C THR A 362 -28.02 5.61 -17.64
N ARG A 363 -28.70 5.88 -16.51
CA ARG A 363 -29.99 6.59 -16.52
C ARG A 363 -29.86 8.04 -16.97
N GLU A 364 -28.70 8.65 -16.84
CA GLU A 364 -28.46 10.05 -17.15
C GLU A 364 -28.37 10.33 -18.66
N GLN A 365 -28.23 9.30 -19.50
CA GLN A 365 -28.10 9.42 -20.96
C GLN A 365 -29.30 10.09 -21.66
N TYR A 366 -30.48 10.08 -21.02
CA TYR A 366 -31.69 10.65 -21.62
C TYR A 366 -31.60 12.16 -21.93
N GLN A 367 -30.80 12.87 -21.19
CA GLN A 367 -30.56 14.30 -21.40
C GLN A 367 -29.78 14.60 -22.70
N TYR A 368 -29.14 13.59 -23.29
CA TYR A 368 -28.28 13.68 -24.46
C TYR A 368 -28.95 13.13 -25.73
N GLN A 369 -30.13 12.53 -25.62
CA GLN A 369 -30.82 11.92 -26.76
C GLN A 369 -31.29 12.97 -27.74
N VAL A 370 -31.00 12.72 -29.04
CA VAL A 370 -31.55 13.47 -30.15
C VAL A 370 -32.65 12.61 -30.81
N GLU A 371 -33.80 13.21 -31.14
CA GLU A 371 -34.89 12.50 -31.82
C GLU A 371 -34.42 11.87 -33.14
N ARG A 372 -34.40 10.54 -33.21
CA ARG A 372 -34.12 9.76 -34.43
C ARG A 372 -35.10 8.60 -34.54
N PRO A 373 -35.46 8.19 -35.81
CA PRO A 373 -36.38 7.07 -36.03
C PRO A 373 -35.77 5.70 -35.69
N THR A 374 -34.46 5.57 -35.44
CA THR A 374 -33.80 4.30 -35.14
C THR A 374 -33.76 4.02 -33.63
N LYS A 375 -33.88 2.76 -33.24
CA LYS A 375 -33.79 2.32 -31.86
C LYS A 375 -32.39 2.67 -31.30
N GLN A 376 -32.35 3.55 -30.30
CA GLN A 376 -31.13 3.97 -29.64
C GLN A 376 -30.72 2.97 -28.57
N PRO A 377 -29.42 2.68 -28.38
CA PRO A 377 -28.93 1.81 -27.31
C PRO A 377 -29.24 2.42 -25.94
N ARG A 378 -29.60 1.56 -24.97
CA ARG A 378 -29.99 1.97 -23.63
C ARG A 378 -29.06 1.40 -22.54
N ARG A 379 -28.57 0.19 -22.72
CA ARG A 379 -27.72 -0.54 -21.76
C ARG A 379 -26.30 -0.65 -22.27
N ALA A 380 -25.35 -0.83 -21.38
CA ALA A 380 -23.94 -1.02 -21.72
C ALA A 380 -23.71 -2.11 -22.79
N ILE A 381 -24.44 -3.22 -22.71
CA ILE A 381 -24.35 -4.30 -23.68
C ILE A 381 -24.80 -3.87 -25.09
N GLU A 382 -25.86 -3.07 -25.19
CA GLU A 382 -26.37 -2.59 -26.50
C GLU A 382 -25.40 -1.60 -27.16
N PHE A 383 -24.68 -0.79 -26.32
CA PHE A 383 -23.60 0.07 -26.81
C PHE A 383 -22.40 -0.76 -27.27
N ALA A 384 -22.06 -1.82 -26.53
CA ALA A 384 -20.97 -2.72 -26.89
C ALA A 384 -21.28 -3.45 -28.22
N ASP A 385 -22.51 -3.90 -28.40
CA ASP A 385 -22.94 -4.55 -29.65
C ASP A 385 -22.91 -3.57 -30.84
N ALA A 386 -23.41 -2.33 -30.63
CA ALA A 386 -23.30 -1.27 -31.64
C ALA A 386 -21.84 -0.93 -31.97
N PHE A 387 -20.95 -0.97 -30.97
CA PHE A 387 -19.52 -0.75 -31.20
C PHE A 387 -18.89 -1.87 -32.01
N ARG A 388 -19.22 -3.15 -31.73
CA ARG A 388 -18.75 -4.31 -32.51
C ARG A 388 -19.14 -4.25 -33.99
N GLU A 389 -20.28 -3.63 -34.33
CA GLU A 389 -20.73 -3.42 -35.70
C GLU A 389 -20.06 -2.17 -36.34
N SER A 390 -19.40 -1.34 -35.59
CA SER A 390 -18.82 -0.09 -36.07
C SER A 390 -17.55 -0.29 -36.92
N ARG A 391 -17.32 0.64 -37.84
CA ARG A 391 -16.08 0.68 -38.62
C ARG A 391 -14.82 0.84 -37.74
N ILE A 392 -14.92 1.59 -36.64
CA ILE A 392 -13.79 1.82 -35.72
C ILE A 392 -13.37 0.51 -35.06
N TYR A 393 -14.35 -0.34 -34.69
CA TYR A 393 -14.05 -1.66 -34.14
C TYR A 393 -13.40 -2.59 -35.19
N GLN A 394 -13.86 -2.53 -36.44
CA GLN A 394 -13.24 -3.33 -37.52
C GLN A 394 -11.80 -2.87 -37.80
N GLU A 395 -11.53 -1.56 -37.74
CA GLU A 395 -10.15 -1.04 -37.82
C GLU A 395 -9.30 -1.52 -36.64
N SER A 396 -9.87 -1.61 -35.43
CA SER A 396 -9.19 -2.14 -34.24
C SER A 396 -8.93 -3.66 -34.34
N LEU A 397 -9.88 -4.43 -34.86
CA LEU A 397 -9.70 -5.86 -35.12
C LEU A 397 -8.61 -6.12 -36.17
N TYR A 398 -8.64 -5.33 -37.25
CA TYR A 398 -7.59 -5.43 -38.26
C TYR A 398 -6.20 -5.13 -37.65
N ALA A 399 -6.08 -4.13 -36.79
CA ALA A 399 -4.83 -3.83 -36.07
C ALA A 399 -4.43 -4.97 -35.13
N LEU A 400 -5.40 -5.64 -34.51
CA LEU A 400 -5.17 -6.78 -33.60
C LEU A 400 -4.63 -8.02 -34.37
N GLU A 401 -5.14 -8.27 -35.56
CA GLU A 401 -4.75 -9.41 -36.43
C GLU A 401 -3.55 -9.12 -37.31
N ALA A 402 -3.21 -7.84 -37.54
CA ALA A 402 -2.08 -7.45 -38.35
C ALA A 402 -0.76 -8.03 -37.82
N PRO A 403 0.19 -8.39 -38.71
CA PRO A 403 1.50 -8.84 -38.31
C PRO A 403 2.20 -7.75 -37.52
N TYR A 404 2.99 -8.16 -36.50
CA TYR A 404 3.75 -7.22 -35.69
C TYR A 404 4.86 -6.54 -36.55
N ASP A 405 5.12 -5.29 -36.25
CA ASP A 405 6.23 -4.55 -36.84
C ASP A 405 7.55 -5.30 -36.55
N PRO A 406 8.42 -5.48 -37.55
CA PRO A 406 9.73 -6.10 -37.37
C PRO A 406 10.59 -5.46 -36.27
N GLU A 407 10.45 -4.14 -36.04
CA GLU A 407 11.14 -3.42 -34.96
C GLU A 407 10.69 -3.92 -33.57
N LEU A 408 9.40 -4.20 -33.40
CA LEU A 408 8.85 -4.74 -32.16
C LEU A 408 9.38 -6.14 -31.86
N LEU A 409 9.47 -6.99 -32.90
CA LEU A 409 10.01 -8.35 -32.78
C LEU A 409 11.51 -8.34 -32.45
N GLN A 410 12.28 -7.43 -33.05
CA GLN A 410 13.69 -7.23 -32.67
C GLN A 410 13.85 -6.76 -31.23
N SER A 411 12.93 -5.93 -30.75
CA SER A 411 12.93 -5.47 -29.36
C SER A 411 12.76 -6.63 -28.37
N VAL A 412 12.00 -7.68 -28.71
CA VAL A 412 11.88 -8.90 -27.88
C VAL A 412 13.23 -9.58 -27.71
N GLU A 413 13.91 -9.86 -28.82
CA GLU A 413 15.18 -10.60 -28.80
C GLU A 413 16.29 -9.80 -28.08
N LYS A 414 16.39 -8.51 -28.37
CA LYS A 414 17.46 -7.65 -27.85
C LYS A 414 17.21 -7.17 -26.42
N ASN A 415 15.98 -6.88 -26.04
CA ASN A 415 15.67 -6.17 -24.79
C ASN A 415 14.90 -7.03 -23.77
N MET A 416 13.94 -7.86 -24.21
CA MET A 416 13.10 -8.60 -23.28
C MET A 416 13.74 -9.89 -22.78
N LYS A 417 14.27 -10.72 -23.70
CA LYS A 417 14.87 -12.02 -23.33
C LYS A 417 16.06 -11.92 -22.37
N PRO A 418 16.97 -10.92 -22.49
CA PRO A 418 18.10 -10.80 -21.57
C PRO A 418 17.78 -10.24 -20.19
N MET A 419 16.54 -9.73 -19.96
CA MET A 419 16.20 -9.04 -18.72
C MET A 419 16.01 -10.01 -17.55
N PRO A 420 16.72 -9.83 -16.43
CA PRO A 420 16.55 -10.65 -15.24
C PRO A 420 15.22 -10.31 -14.53
N GLU A 421 14.68 -11.27 -13.77
CA GLU A 421 13.48 -11.05 -12.93
C GLU A 421 13.68 -9.92 -11.91
N PHE A 422 14.89 -9.80 -11.35
CA PHE A 422 15.25 -8.75 -10.39
C PHE A 422 16.52 -8.03 -10.86
N SER A 423 16.49 -6.71 -10.81
CA SER A 423 17.62 -5.87 -11.25
C SER A 423 18.83 -5.97 -10.31
N GLN A 424 18.59 -6.20 -9.00
CA GLN A 424 19.66 -6.35 -8.00
C GLN A 424 20.00 -7.82 -7.71
N THR A 425 21.26 -8.05 -7.32
CA THR A 425 21.71 -9.34 -6.75
C THR A 425 21.03 -9.57 -5.39
N PHE A 426 20.98 -10.83 -4.94
CA PHE A 426 20.40 -11.20 -3.66
C PHE A 426 21.04 -10.43 -2.48
N VAL A 427 22.36 -10.36 -2.45
CA VAL A 427 23.12 -9.72 -1.37
C VAL A 427 22.85 -8.21 -1.32
N ASN A 428 22.96 -7.52 -2.47
CA ASN A 428 22.74 -6.08 -2.55
C ASN A 428 21.31 -5.71 -2.17
N SER A 429 20.33 -6.48 -2.65
CA SER A 429 18.93 -6.31 -2.31
C SER A 429 18.69 -6.49 -0.81
N THR A 430 19.30 -7.50 -0.18
CA THR A 430 19.18 -7.75 1.25
C THR A 430 19.83 -6.63 2.07
N LEU A 431 20.99 -6.13 1.68
CA LEU A 431 21.66 -5.02 2.38
C LEU A 431 20.87 -3.70 2.25
N THR A 432 20.33 -3.41 1.06
CA THR A 432 19.48 -2.22 0.85
C THR A 432 18.22 -2.30 1.72
N LEU A 433 17.57 -3.47 1.77
CA LEU A 433 16.42 -3.72 2.63
C LEU A 433 16.77 -3.60 4.11
N LEU A 434 17.88 -4.18 4.55
CA LEU A 434 18.35 -4.10 5.93
C LEU A 434 18.58 -2.65 6.34
N ARG A 435 19.29 -1.88 5.51
CA ARG A 435 19.50 -0.45 5.75
C ARG A 435 18.19 0.32 5.87
N ARG A 436 17.22 0.02 5.00
CA ARG A 436 15.88 0.62 5.05
C ARG A 436 15.15 0.27 6.34
N GLN A 437 15.09 -1.03 6.71
CA GLN A 437 14.40 -1.47 7.92
C GLN A 437 15.03 -0.91 9.19
N LEU A 438 16.35 -0.87 9.28
CA LEU A 438 17.05 -0.20 10.39
C LEU A 438 16.71 1.29 10.47
N THR A 439 16.62 1.99 9.34
CA THR A 439 16.21 3.40 9.30
C THR A 439 14.77 3.57 9.79
N ILE A 440 13.84 2.68 9.37
CA ILE A 440 12.43 2.70 9.80
C ILE A 440 12.34 2.47 11.30
N THR A 441 13.01 1.43 11.82
CA THR A 441 13.02 1.10 13.24
C THR A 441 13.59 2.27 14.06
N TYR A 442 14.77 2.79 13.70
CA TYR A 442 15.43 3.88 14.44
C TYR A 442 14.59 5.18 14.47
N ARG A 443 13.82 5.46 13.44
CA ARG A 443 12.95 6.66 13.39
C ARG A 443 11.66 6.52 14.18
N ASN A 444 11.23 5.33 14.48
CA ASN A 444 10.07 5.09 15.32
C ASN A 444 10.42 5.26 16.81
N LYS A 445 10.88 6.46 17.17
CA LYS A 445 11.34 6.80 18.52
C LYS A 445 10.31 6.52 19.61
N PRO A 446 8.99 6.85 19.44
CA PRO A 446 7.99 6.54 20.46
C PRO A 446 7.88 5.04 20.75
N PHE A 447 7.96 4.21 19.72
CA PHE A 447 7.92 2.76 19.86
C PHE A 447 9.16 2.23 20.62
N ILE A 448 10.37 2.63 20.22
CA ILE A 448 11.61 2.20 20.90
C ILE A 448 11.62 2.66 22.36
N PHE A 449 11.31 3.93 22.60
CA PHE A 449 11.29 4.48 23.95
C PHE A 449 10.26 3.77 24.84
N GLY A 450 9.04 3.57 24.34
CA GLY A 450 7.99 2.86 25.07
C GLY A 450 8.40 1.43 25.42
N ARG A 451 9.03 0.70 24.50
CA ARG A 451 9.53 -0.66 24.74
C ARG A 451 10.67 -0.69 25.78
N VAL A 452 11.69 0.13 25.58
CA VAL A 452 12.82 0.18 26.52
C VAL A 452 12.37 0.59 27.92
N LEU A 453 11.47 1.58 28.02
CA LEU A 453 10.90 2.00 29.30
C LEU A 453 10.09 0.87 29.96
N MET A 454 9.24 0.19 29.21
CA MET A 454 8.46 -0.95 29.72
C MET A 454 9.37 -2.05 30.26
N ILE A 455 10.43 -2.39 29.55
CA ILE A 455 11.39 -3.42 29.92
C ILE A 455 12.18 -3.02 31.18
N ALA A 456 12.61 -1.76 31.25
CA ALA A 456 13.33 -1.25 32.45
C ALA A 456 12.42 -1.25 33.69
N VAL A 457 11.17 -0.77 33.54
CA VAL A 457 10.18 -0.75 34.64
C VAL A 457 9.88 -2.15 35.14
N MET A 458 9.64 -3.09 34.22
CA MET A 458 9.36 -4.48 34.58
C MET A 458 10.59 -5.17 35.17
N GLY A 459 11.78 -4.96 34.61
CA GLY A 459 13.02 -5.46 35.21
C GLY A 459 13.22 -4.98 36.64
N LEU A 460 13.02 -3.69 36.92
CA LEU A 460 13.06 -3.12 38.27
C LEU A 460 11.97 -3.71 39.17
N LEU A 461 10.75 -3.91 38.66
CA LEU A 461 9.67 -4.55 39.41
C LEU A 461 10.07 -5.98 39.87
N PHE A 462 10.62 -6.77 38.95
CA PHE A 462 11.12 -8.13 39.26
C PHE A 462 12.20 -8.07 40.34
N CYS A 463 13.15 -7.14 40.20
CA CYS A 463 14.22 -7.00 41.20
C CYS A 463 13.69 -6.58 42.56
N THR A 464 12.62 -5.78 42.65
CA THR A 464 12.06 -5.40 43.97
C THR A 464 11.27 -6.51 44.62
N VAL A 465 10.63 -7.39 43.83
CA VAL A 465 9.85 -8.50 44.35
C VAL A 465 10.72 -9.70 44.71
N PHE A 466 11.77 -9.96 43.92
CA PHE A 466 12.61 -11.16 44.04
C PHE A 466 14.09 -10.80 44.37
N TYR A 467 14.28 -9.77 45.18
CA TYR A 467 15.63 -9.31 45.53
C TYR A 467 16.38 -10.36 46.35
N ASP A 468 17.56 -10.76 45.87
CA ASP A 468 18.50 -11.69 46.58
C ASP A 468 17.80 -12.96 47.10
N PHE A 469 17.16 -13.70 46.16
CA PHE A 469 16.38 -14.89 46.50
C PHE A 469 17.26 -16.02 47.08
N ASP A 470 16.71 -16.80 47.99
CA ASP A 470 17.37 -17.99 48.49
C ASP A 470 17.44 -19.10 47.42
N PRO A 471 18.62 -19.58 47.02
CA PRO A 471 18.76 -20.65 46.03
C PRO A 471 18.06 -21.97 46.40
N THR A 472 17.78 -22.19 47.70
CA THR A 472 17.04 -23.37 48.18
C THR A 472 15.55 -23.28 47.91
N GLU A 473 14.99 -22.10 47.66
CA GLU A 473 13.62 -21.90 47.29
C GLU A 473 13.45 -22.08 45.75
N VAL A 474 13.60 -23.31 45.27
CA VAL A 474 13.60 -23.66 43.83
C VAL A 474 12.40 -23.12 43.07
N SER A 475 11.22 -23.11 43.68
CA SER A 475 9.99 -22.59 43.09
C SER A 475 10.11 -21.08 42.78
N VAL A 476 10.80 -20.32 43.64
CA VAL A 476 11.07 -18.88 43.42
C VAL A 476 12.05 -18.71 42.28
N VAL A 477 13.18 -19.37 42.30
CA VAL A 477 14.24 -19.30 41.28
C VAL A 477 13.69 -19.66 39.90
N LEU A 478 13.02 -20.81 39.80
CA LEU A 478 12.38 -21.25 38.55
C LEU A 478 11.23 -20.31 38.12
N GLY A 479 10.53 -19.74 39.12
CA GLY A 479 9.49 -18.71 38.88
C GLY A 479 10.06 -17.44 38.24
N VAL A 480 11.23 -16.97 38.68
CA VAL A 480 11.92 -15.81 38.08
C VAL A 480 12.40 -16.15 36.68
N VAL A 481 13.01 -17.32 36.45
CA VAL A 481 13.44 -17.77 35.12
C VAL A 481 12.24 -17.85 34.16
N PHE A 482 11.17 -18.55 34.59
CA PHE A 482 9.94 -18.69 33.80
C PHE A 482 9.31 -17.33 33.44
N SER A 483 9.17 -16.47 34.44
CA SER A 483 8.56 -15.14 34.24
C SER A 483 9.40 -14.26 33.35
N SER A 484 10.73 -14.37 33.40
CA SER A 484 11.66 -13.63 32.53
C SER A 484 11.50 -14.06 31.07
N VAL A 485 11.48 -15.35 30.79
CA VAL A 485 11.25 -15.91 29.44
C VAL A 485 9.86 -15.54 28.93
N MET A 486 8.83 -15.65 29.78
CA MET A 486 7.45 -15.29 29.44
C MET A 486 7.32 -13.82 29.10
N PHE A 487 7.85 -12.91 29.93
CA PHE A 487 7.72 -11.47 29.73
C PHE A 487 8.36 -11.00 28.42
N LEU A 488 9.60 -11.41 28.15
CA LEU A 488 10.27 -11.06 26.90
C LEU A 488 9.53 -11.63 25.68
N SER A 489 9.02 -12.85 25.78
CA SER A 489 8.28 -13.51 24.70
C SER A 489 6.96 -12.81 24.40
N MET A 490 6.17 -12.49 25.42
CA MET A 490 4.89 -11.79 25.25
C MET A 490 5.08 -10.36 24.72
N GLY A 491 6.16 -9.69 25.12
CA GLY A 491 6.50 -8.34 24.67
C GLY A 491 6.59 -8.21 23.14
N GLN A 492 7.00 -9.28 22.44
CA GLN A 492 7.12 -9.28 20.98
C GLN A 492 5.77 -9.20 20.25
N SER A 493 4.65 -9.55 20.90
CA SER A 493 3.31 -9.45 20.30
C SER A 493 2.92 -8.02 19.90
N SER A 494 3.51 -7.01 20.54
CA SER A 494 3.30 -5.59 20.22
C SER A 494 3.75 -5.19 18.81
N GLN A 495 4.52 -6.03 18.12
CA GLN A 495 4.97 -5.81 16.74
C GLN A 495 3.96 -6.27 15.67
N ILE A 496 2.92 -7.04 16.05
CA ILE A 496 1.91 -7.56 15.10
C ILE A 496 1.31 -6.46 14.22
N PRO A 497 0.81 -5.32 14.77
CA PRO A 497 0.24 -4.24 13.95
C PRO A 497 1.24 -3.69 12.93
N THR A 498 2.50 -3.53 13.34
CA THR A 498 3.58 -3.05 12.47
C THR A 498 3.83 -4.01 11.31
N TYR A 499 3.97 -5.30 11.57
CA TYR A 499 4.17 -6.30 10.54
C TYR A 499 2.98 -6.37 9.56
N MET A 500 1.75 -6.23 10.07
CA MET A 500 0.54 -6.23 9.23
C MET A 500 0.49 -5.01 8.30
N ALA A 501 0.84 -3.82 8.79
CA ALA A 501 0.91 -2.60 7.99
C ALA A 501 2.03 -2.67 6.93
N GLU A 502 3.21 -3.15 7.30
CA GLU A 502 4.35 -3.31 6.39
C GLU A 502 4.09 -4.36 5.30
N ARG A 503 3.27 -5.38 5.56
CA ARG A 503 2.89 -6.42 4.59
C ARG A 503 2.21 -5.86 3.34
N GLU A 504 1.39 -4.82 3.48
CA GLU A 504 0.74 -4.18 2.33
C GLU A 504 1.76 -3.46 1.42
N VAL A 505 2.74 -2.81 2.01
CA VAL A 505 3.85 -2.19 1.26
C VAL A 505 4.72 -3.27 0.59
N PHE A 506 4.97 -4.37 1.31
CA PHE A 506 5.69 -5.52 0.77
C PHE A 506 5.01 -6.06 -0.50
N TYR A 507 3.70 -6.31 -0.49
CA TYR A 507 2.98 -6.83 -1.67
C TYR A 507 3.06 -5.88 -2.87
N LYS A 508 2.92 -4.57 -2.64
CA LYS A 508 3.09 -3.54 -3.69
C LYS A 508 4.47 -3.63 -4.34
N GLN A 509 5.52 -3.64 -3.53
CA GLN A 509 6.91 -3.62 -3.99
C GLN A 509 7.36 -4.97 -4.55
N ARG A 510 6.95 -6.09 -3.96
CA ARG A 510 7.22 -7.44 -4.47
C ARG A 510 6.54 -7.65 -5.83
N GLY A 511 5.30 -7.17 -5.98
CA GLY A 511 4.59 -7.18 -7.26
C GLY A 511 5.30 -6.36 -8.35
N ALA A 512 6.08 -5.34 -7.99
CA ALA A 512 6.92 -4.57 -8.91
C ALA A 512 8.29 -5.21 -9.18
N ASN A 513 8.58 -6.39 -8.65
CA ASN A 513 9.87 -7.06 -8.70
C ASN A 513 11.03 -6.21 -8.17
N PHE A 514 10.81 -5.43 -7.11
CA PHE A 514 11.87 -4.64 -6.50
C PHE A 514 12.90 -5.55 -5.81
N PHE A 515 12.43 -6.58 -5.11
CA PHE A 515 13.28 -7.52 -4.36
C PHE A 515 12.62 -8.89 -4.20
N ARG A 516 13.44 -9.89 -3.82
CA ARG A 516 12.99 -11.25 -3.51
C ARG A 516 12.38 -11.32 -2.12
N THR A 517 11.35 -12.15 -1.93
CA THR A 517 10.74 -12.39 -0.61
C THR A 517 11.76 -12.87 0.42
N ALA A 518 12.69 -13.74 0.03
CA ALA A 518 13.76 -14.20 0.92
C ALA A 518 14.66 -13.05 1.41
N SER A 519 14.99 -12.07 0.53
CA SER A 519 15.75 -10.89 0.93
C SER A 519 15.00 -10.02 1.94
N TYR A 520 13.69 -9.89 1.77
CA TYR A 520 12.83 -9.14 2.71
C TYR A 520 12.77 -9.81 4.07
N VAL A 521 12.47 -11.11 4.12
CA VAL A 521 12.40 -11.87 5.37
C VAL A 521 13.72 -11.83 6.14
N LEU A 522 14.84 -12.05 5.43
CA LEU A 522 16.18 -12.00 6.04
C LEU A 522 16.52 -10.59 6.56
N ALA A 523 16.21 -9.55 5.80
CA ALA A 523 16.46 -8.17 6.21
C ALA A 523 15.59 -7.77 7.43
N THR A 524 14.31 -8.13 7.44
CA THR A 524 13.40 -7.87 8.56
C THR A 524 13.86 -8.61 9.81
N SER A 525 14.21 -9.89 9.68
CA SER A 525 14.75 -10.70 10.78
C SER A 525 16.04 -10.09 11.36
N ALA A 526 17.00 -9.73 10.51
CA ALA A 526 18.26 -9.12 10.94
C ALA A 526 18.08 -7.73 11.56
N SER A 527 17.09 -6.96 11.12
CA SER A 527 16.82 -5.62 11.66
C SER A 527 16.25 -5.63 13.09
N GLN A 528 15.72 -6.75 13.56
CA GLN A 528 15.23 -6.91 14.92
C GLN A 528 16.37 -7.15 15.94
N VAL A 529 17.51 -7.69 15.49
CA VAL A 529 18.61 -8.08 16.37
C VAL A 529 19.12 -6.93 17.26
N PRO A 530 19.37 -5.70 16.76
CA PRO A 530 19.85 -4.62 17.64
C PRO A 530 18.87 -4.24 18.75
N LEU A 531 17.57 -4.21 18.46
CA LEU A 531 16.54 -3.89 19.46
C LEU A 531 16.43 -5.01 20.48
N ALA A 532 16.33 -6.26 20.04
CA ALA A 532 16.26 -7.44 20.90
C ALA A 532 17.49 -7.54 21.83
N LEU A 533 18.69 -7.22 21.32
CA LEU A 533 19.90 -7.18 22.12
C LEU A 533 19.82 -6.12 23.24
N VAL A 534 19.36 -4.92 22.94
CA VAL A 534 19.19 -3.86 23.95
C VAL A 534 18.14 -4.28 24.99
N GLU A 535 17.04 -4.85 24.56
CA GLU A 535 15.94 -5.33 25.41
C GLU A 535 16.43 -6.42 26.39
N THR A 536 17.14 -7.42 25.89
CA THR A 536 17.66 -8.52 26.72
C THR A 536 18.75 -8.03 27.66
N LEU A 537 19.70 -7.23 27.20
CA LEU A 537 20.75 -6.70 28.05
C LEU A 537 20.21 -5.87 29.23
N ILE A 538 19.22 -5.00 29.00
CA ILE A 538 18.63 -4.22 30.08
C ILE A 538 17.89 -5.10 31.06
N PHE A 539 16.98 -5.96 30.56
CA PHE A 539 16.17 -6.80 31.42
C PHE A 539 16.99 -7.90 32.13
N GLY A 540 17.78 -8.64 31.35
CA GLY A 540 18.57 -9.75 31.87
C GLY A 540 19.62 -9.31 32.87
N SER A 541 20.33 -8.19 32.63
CA SER A 541 21.29 -7.67 33.59
C SER A 541 20.63 -7.27 34.90
N LEU A 542 19.48 -6.57 34.85
CA LEU A 542 18.74 -6.22 36.08
C LEU A 542 18.33 -7.48 36.86
N VAL A 543 17.68 -8.43 36.16
CA VAL A 543 17.17 -9.66 36.80
C VAL A 543 18.32 -10.52 37.30
N TYR A 544 19.39 -10.73 36.52
CA TYR A 544 20.50 -11.61 36.91
C TYR A 544 21.22 -11.13 38.16
N TRP A 545 21.63 -9.87 38.20
CA TRP A 545 22.47 -9.36 39.29
C TRP A 545 21.69 -8.95 40.54
N LEU A 546 20.43 -8.48 40.38
CA LEU A 546 19.68 -7.97 41.54
C LEU A 546 18.76 -9.01 42.16
N CYS A 547 18.35 -10.07 41.40
CA CYS A 547 17.59 -11.18 42.03
C CYS A 547 18.48 -12.23 42.74
N GLY A 548 19.80 -12.21 42.55
CA GLY A 548 20.70 -13.10 43.26
C GLY A 548 21.07 -14.38 42.51
N PHE A 549 21.11 -14.34 41.18
CA PHE A 549 21.69 -15.43 40.38
C PHE A 549 23.18 -15.57 40.62
N GLU A 550 23.76 -16.72 40.30
CA GLU A 550 25.15 -17.05 40.53
C GLU A 550 26.11 -16.00 39.91
N SER A 551 27.03 -15.46 40.71
CA SER A 551 27.87 -14.31 40.36
C SER A 551 29.07 -14.65 39.46
N GLU A 552 28.89 -15.54 38.48
CA GLU A 552 29.89 -15.91 37.48
C GLU A 552 29.60 -15.26 36.14
N PHE A 553 30.55 -14.52 35.58
CA PHE A 553 30.37 -13.81 34.30
C PHE A 553 30.07 -14.75 33.12
N GLN A 554 30.61 -15.95 33.11
CA GLN A 554 30.34 -16.95 32.07
C GLN A 554 28.88 -17.39 32.07
N LEU A 555 28.31 -17.64 33.25
CA LEU A 555 26.91 -18.05 33.44
C LEU A 555 25.96 -16.92 33.06
N PHE A 556 26.33 -15.66 33.38
CA PHE A 556 25.62 -14.47 32.94
C PHE A 556 25.56 -14.36 31.42
N LEU A 557 26.67 -14.56 30.69
CA LEU A 557 26.68 -14.54 29.24
C LEU A 557 25.78 -15.62 28.62
N ILE A 558 25.76 -16.82 29.21
CA ILE A 558 24.88 -17.89 28.75
C ILE A 558 23.42 -17.50 29.00
N PHE A 559 23.11 -16.93 30.17
CA PHE A 559 21.78 -16.43 30.50
C PHE A 559 21.27 -15.40 29.47
N GLU A 560 22.06 -14.38 29.23
CA GLU A 560 21.76 -13.32 28.26
C GLU A 560 21.59 -13.88 26.84
N PHE A 561 22.44 -14.80 26.42
CA PHE A 561 22.41 -15.37 25.08
C PHE A 561 21.17 -16.24 24.87
N VAL A 562 20.77 -17.04 25.85
CA VAL A 562 19.55 -17.85 25.78
C VAL A 562 18.31 -16.95 25.73
N LEU A 563 18.24 -15.90 26.56
CA LEU A 563 17.16 -14.92 26.52
C LEU A 563 17.09 -14.18 25.18
N LEU A 564 18.22 -13.79 24.60
CA LEU A 564 18.29 -13.15 23.30
C LEU A 564 17.73 -14.06 22.19
N LEU A 565 18.18 -15.31 22.16
CA LEU A 565 17.69 -16.27 21.16
C LEU A 565 16.19 -16.51 21.29
N MET A 566 15.68 -16.58 22.51
CA MET A 566 14.25 -16.74 22.77
C MET A 566 13.46 -15.50 22.34
N ASN A 567 13.94 -14.31 22.64
CA ASN A 567 13.34 -13.04 22.23
C ASN A 567 13.24 -12.95 20.70
N LEU A 568 14.32 -13.28 19.99
CA LEU A 568 14.35 -13.31 18.53
C LEU A 568 13.42 -14.39 17.95
N ALA A 569 13.40 -15.60 18.52
CA ALA A 569 12.54 -16.68 18.06
C ALA A 569 11.05 -16.31 18.17
N MET A 570 10.65 -15.68 19.27
CA MET A 570 9.27 -15.23 19.46
C MET A 570 8.92 -14.05 18.56
N GLY A 571 9.84 -13.12 18.30
CA GLY A 571 9.68 -12.06 17.29
C GLY A 571 9.37 -12.65 15.91
N MET A 572 10.11 -13.68 15.51
CA MET A 572 9.87 -14.39 14.25
C MET A 572 8.58 -15.22 14.25
N TRP A 573 8.14 -15.73 15.40
CA TRP A 573 6.83 -16.38 15.53
C TRP A 573 5.70 -15.40 15.20
N PHE A 574 5.71 -14.22 15.78
CA PHE A 574 4.68 -13.20 15.51
C PHE A 574 4.77 -12.65 14.08
N PHE A 575 5.98 -12.54 13.53
CA PHE A 575 6.15 -12.19 12.11
C PHE A 575 5.56 -13.27 11.20
N PHE A 576 5.76 -14.57 11.50
CA PHE A 576 5.13 -15.68 10.80
C PHE A 576 3.61 -15.61 10.87
N LEU A 577 3.03 -15.46 12.06
CA LEU A 577 1.58 -15.33 12.23
C LEU A 577 1.01 -14.15 11.43
N SER A 578 1.72 -13.00 11.42
CA SER A 578 1.34 -11.84 10.63
C SER A 578 1.45 -12.08 9.12
N SER A 579 2.34 -12.99 8.70
CA SER A 579 2.50 -13.37 7.29
C SER A 579 1.37 -14.27 6.79
N VAL A 580 0.83 -15.14 7.66
CA VAL A 580 -0.18 -16.15 7.31
C VAL A 580 -1.61 -15.71 7.63
N GLY A 581 -1.80 -14.83 8.62
CA GLY A 581 -3.13 -14.42 9.05
C GLY A 581 -3.77 -13.37 8.15
N PRO A 582 -5.11 -13.38 8.00
CA PRO A 582 -5.81 -12.48 7.08
C PRO A 582 -5.79 -11.02 7.54
N ASN A 583 -5.99 -10.75 8.81
CA ASN A 583 -6.07 -9.42 9.41
C ASN A 583 -5.62 -9.42 10.87
N GLU A 584 -5.39 -8.23 11.43
CA GLU A 584 -4.93 -8.04 12.79
C GLU A 584 -5.90 -8.63 13.84
N ASN A 585 -7.20 -8.50 13.62
CA ASN A 585 -8.24 -9.01 14.53
C ASN A 585 -8.21 -10.54 14.70
N VAL A 586 -7.63 -11.27 13.74
CA VAL A 586 -7.43 -12.72 13.82
C VAL A 586 -6.04 -13.07 14.35
N VAL A 587 -5.03 -12.35 13.90
CA VAL A 587 -3.63 -12.65 14.24
C VAL A 587 -3.33 -12.38 15.72
N THR A 588 -3.82 -11.28 16.28
CA THR A 588 -3.54 -10.91 17.67
C THR A 588 -4.09 -11.93 18.66
N PRO A 589 -5.37 -12.34 18.61
CA PRO A 589 -5.87 -13.41 19.49
C PRO A 589 -5.16 -14.75 19.26
N LEU A 590 -4.90 -15.13 18.01
CA LEU A 590 -4.18 -16.36 17.68
C LEU A 590 -2.76 -16.36 18.26
N GLY A 591 -2.07 -15.21 18.17
CA GLY A 591 -0.77 -15.02 18.79
C GLY A 591 -0.81 -15.20 20.29
N MET A 592 -1.77 -14.58 20.97
CA MET A 592 -1.95 -14.70 22.42
C MET A 592 -2.23 -16.15 22.85
N VAL A 593 -3.15 -16.83 22.16
CA VAL A 593 -3.47 -18.23 22.44
C VAL A 593 -2.26 -19.15 22.22
N SER A 594 -1.49 -18.92 21.16
CA SER A 594 -0.29 -19.72 20.88
C SER A 594 0.77 -19.57 21.97
N VAL A 595 1.00 -18.35 22.47
CA VAL A 595 1.92 -18.09 23.59
C VAL A 595 1.41 -18.74 24.87
N LEU A 596 0.10 -18.67 25.15
CA LEU A 596 -0.50 -19.33 26.30
C LEU A 596 -0.27 -20.84 26.25
N VAL A 597 -0.41 -21.47 25.10
CA VAL A 597 -0.08 -22.89 24.91
C VAL A 597 1.40 -23.17 25.22
N PHE A 598 2.32 -22.32 24.69
CA PHE A 598 3.75 -22.47 25.02
C PHE A 598 4.04 -22.32 26.52
N ILE A 599 3.35 -21.40 27.20
CA ILE A 599 3.45 -21.16 28.64
C ILE A 599 2.99 -22.39 29.44
N ILE A 600 1.83 -22.96 29.13
CA ILE A 600 1.27 -24.11 29.86
C ILE A 600 2.22 -25.31 29.78
N PHE A 601 2.76 -25.57 28.60
CA PHE A 601 3.67 -26.71 28.36
C PHE A 601 5.15 -26.41 28.61
N ALA A 602 5.46 -25.23 29.17
CA ALA A 602 6.84 -24.83 29.47
C ALA A 602 7.57 -25.66 30.51
N GLY A 603 6.87 -26.47 31.30
CA GLY A 603 7.43 -27.35 32.31
C GLY A 603 7.52 -26.73 33.71
N PHE A 604 7.05 -25.48 33.91
CA PHE A 604 6.97 -24.83 35.22
C PHE A 604 5.56 -24.91 35.84
N ILE A 605 4.52 -24.51 35.07
CA ILE A 605 3.11 -24.53 35.55
C ILE A 605 2.65 -25.99 35.67
N VAL A 606 2.92 -26.79 34.63
CA VAL A 606 2.66 -28.23 34.61
C VAL A 606 3.99 -28.93 34.41
N THR A 607 4.44 -29.68 35.40
CA THR A 607 5.70 -30.42 35.32
C THR A 607 5.62 -31.56 34.29
N LYS A 608 6.74 -31.94 33.69
CA LYS A 608 6.80 -32.98 32.64
C LYS A 608 6.10 -34.26 33.04
N SER A 609 6.21 -34.67 34.31
CA SER A 609 5.56 -35.86 34.87
C SER A 609 4.05 -35.78 34.96
N GLN A 610 3.47 -34.59 34.98
CA GLN A 610 2.02 -34.37 35.06
C GLN A 610 1.36 -34.24 33.71
N ILE A 611 2.15 -34.07 32.64
CA ILE A 611 1.62 -33.93 31.26
C ILE A 611 1.19 -35.33 30.79
N PRO A 612 -0.06 -35.50 30.31
CA PRO A 612 -0.51 -36.74 29.68
C PRO A 612 0.35 -37.15 28.48
N ASP A 613 0.60 -38.45 28.29
CA ASP A 613 1.48 -38.97 27.24
C ASP A 613 1.09 -38.47 25.82
N TYR A 614 -0.22 -38.34 25.55
CA TYR A 614 -0.70 -37.87 24.26
C TYR A 614 -0.46 -36.35 24.00
N LEU A 615 -0.06 -35.57 25.03
CA LEU A 615 0.28 -34.14 24.92
C LEU A 615 1.76 -33.86 25.15
N ILE A 616 2.58 -34.86 25.46
CA ILE A 616 4.01 -34.67 25.75
C ILE A 616 4.79 -34.04 24.58
N TRP A 617 4.31 -34.22 23.36
CA TRP A 617 4.86 -33.57 22.16
C TRP A 617 4.82 -32.04 22.24
N ALA A 618 3.78 -31.45 22.87
CA ALA A 618 3.64 -29.99 23.02
C ALA A 618 4.73 -29.42 23.94
N HIS A 619 5.14 -30.19 25.00
CA HIS A 619 6.28 -29.82 25.85
C HIS A 619 7.60 -29.76 25.06
N TRP A 620 7.85 -30.74 24.19
CA TRP A 620 9.07 -30.79 23.38
C TRP A 620 9.09 -29.76 22.22
N ILE A 621 7.94 -29.36 21.71
CA ILE A 621 7.82 -28.34 20.66
C ILE A 621 7.86 -26.90 21.23
N SER A 622 7.48 -26.71 22.51
CA SER A 622 7.47 -25.37 23.11
C SER A 622 8.87 -24.75 23.17
N PRO A 623 9.12 -23.60 22.54
CA PRO A 623 10.42 -22.93 22.63
C PRO A 623 10.76 -22.50 24.06
N MET A 624 9.75 -22.17 24.86
CA MET A 624 9.93 -21.78 26.27
C MET A 624 10.50 -22.88 27.13
N THR A 625 10.09 -24.15 26.90
CA THR A 625 10.62 -25.31 27.62
C THR A 625 12.14 -25.41 27.53
N TRP A 626 12.67 -25.26 26.34
CA TRP A 626 14.11 -25.37 26.08
C TRP A 626 14.90 -24.21 26.69
N SER A 627 14.35 -23.03 26.65
CA SER A 627 14.97 -21.86 27.27
C SER A 627 14.96 -21.93 28.79
N ILE A 628 13.82 -22.29 29.41
CA ILE A 628 13.71 -22.46 30.86
C ILE A 628 14.65 -23.58 31.34
N ARG A 629 14.66 -24.72 30.66
CA ARG A 629 15.58 -25.83 30.98
C ARG A 629 17.05 -25.35 30.92
N ALA A 630 17.46 -24.69 29.84
CA ALA A 630 18.82 -24.22 29.69
C ALA A 630 19.23 -23.24 30.79
N LEU A 631 18.35 -22.29 31.14
CA LEU A 631 18.59 -21.30 32.18
C LEU A 631 18.63 -21.90 33.58
N SER A 632 17.74 -22.85 33.87
CA SER A 632 17.68 -23.58 35.14
C SER A 632 18.93 -24.43 35.36
N ILE A 633 19.39 -25.17 34.36
CA ILE A 633 20.63 -25.92 34.41
C ILE A 633 21.83 -24.99 34.56
N ASN A 634 21.83 -23.86 33.86
CA ASN A 634 22.90 -22.86 33.98
C ASN A 634 23.05 -22.35 35.42
N GLN A 635 21.98 -22.20 36.18
CA GLN A 635 21.99 -21.78 37.57
C GLN A 635 22.41 -22.93 38.52
N TYR A 636 21.67 -24.05 38.50
CA TYR A 636 21.84 -25.13 39.49
C TYR A 636 23.02 -26.06 39.24
N ARG A 637 23.60 -26.08 38.04
CA ARG A 637 24.82 -26.82 37.72
C ARG A 637 26.07 -25.96 37.75
N SER A 638 26.02 -24.78 38.43
CA SER A 638 27.18 -23.92 38.71
C SER A 638 28.11 -24.56 39.74
N GLY A 639 29.34 -24.06 39.82
CA GLY A 639 30.33 -24.62 40.76
C GLY A 639 29.93 -24.50 42.23
N ASN A 640 29.17 -23.46 42.58
CA ASN A 640 28.76 -23.18 43.94
C ASN A 640 27.44 -23.85 44.34
N MET A 641 26.61 -24.27 43.33
CA MET A 641 25.32 -24.92 43.59
C MET A 641 25.36 -26.44 43.38
N ASP A 642 26.34 -26.94 42.62
CA ASP A 642 26.51 -28.38 42.35
C ASP A 642 27.41 -29.03 43.42
N VAL A 643 27.03 -28.87 44.70
CA VAL A 643 27.77 -29.31 45.88
C VAL A 643 26.99 -30.34 46.69
N CYS A 644 27.70 -31.19 47.48
CA CYS A 644 27.05 -32.15 48.34
C CYS A 644 26.49 -31.54 49.63
N VAL A 645 27.22 -30.62 50.25
CA VAL A 645 26.78 -29.92 51.46
C VAL A 645 26.48 -28.48 51.19
N TYR A 646 25.26 -28.05 51.49
CA TYR A 646 24.80 -26.69 51.36
C TYR A 646 23.89 -26.31 52.53
N ASP A 647 24.12 -25.19 53.16
CA ASP A 647 23.42 -24.68 54.36
C ASP A 647 23.19 -25.71 55.46
N GLY A 648 24.21 -26.56 55.72
CA GLY A 648 24.17 -27.56 56.77
C GLY A 648 23.46 -28.88 56.43
N ILE A 649 22.91 -29.04 55.24
CA ILE A 649 22.28 -30.26 54.72
C ILE A 649 23.26 -30.98 53.79
N ASP A 650 23.51 -32.30 54.03
CA ASP A 650 24.30 -33.15 53.14
C ASP A 650 23.41 -33.88 52.12
N TYR A 651 23.18 -33.26 50.96
CA TYR A 651 22.33 -33.81 49.88
C TYR A 651 22.86 -35.14 49.31
N CYS A 652 24.19 -35.33 49.31
CA CYS A 652 24.77 -36.59 48.85
C CYS A 652 24.53 -37.76 49.83
N ALA A 653 24.55 -37.48 51.13
CA ALA A 653 24.23 -38.50 52.13
C ALA A 653 22.71 -38.79 52.21
N ASP A 654 21.87 -37.77 52.18
CA ASP A 654 20.43 -37.87 52.37
C ASP A 654 19.67 -38.31 51.14
N TYR A 655 20.07 -37.82 49.92
CA TYR A 655 19.35 -38.02 48.66
C TYR A 655 20.19 -38.71 47.58
N GLY A 656 21.49 -38.97 47.84
CA GLY A 656 22.38 -39.65 46.89
C GLY A 656 22.81 -38.81 45.68
N MET A 657 22.60 -37.47 45.71
CA MET A 657 22.90 -36.57 44.60
C MET A 657 23.27 -35.17 45.12
N THR A 658 23.89 -34.37 44.28
CA THR A 658 24.25 -32.98 44.65
C THR A 658 23.00 -32.11 44.78
N MET A 659 23.07 -31.02 45.54
CA MET A 659 22.00 -30.06 45.74
C MET A 659 21.41 -29.61 44.40
N GLY A 660 22.24 -29.17 43.43
CA GLY A 660 21.79 -28.70 42.14
C GLY A 660 21.04 -29.77 41.33
N VAL A 661 21.48 -31.04 41.35
CA VAL A 661 20.81 -32.15 40.70
C VAL A 661 19.48 -32.45 41.38
N TYR A 662 19.43 -32.46 42.71
CA TYR A 662 18.20 -32.69 43.48
C TYR A 662 17.08 -31.71 43.11
N TYR A 663 17.39 -30.43 43.05
CA TYR A 663 16.39 -29.41 42.74
C TYR A 663 15.92 -29.42 41.28
N LEU A 664 16.80 -29.76 40.34
CA LEU A 664 16.41 -29.95 38.95
C LEU A 664 15.48 -31.16 38.77
N ASP A 665 15.79 -32.28 39.43
CA ASP A 665 14.99 -33.50 39.36
C ASP A 665 13.59 -33.32 39.98
N LEU A 666 13.47 -32.51 41.05
CA LEU A 666 12.19 -32.20 41.70
C LEU A 666 11.16 -31.61 40.72
N PHE A 667 11.61 -30.82 39.74
CA PHE A 667 10.75 -30.25 38.67
C PHE A 667 10.78 -31.06 37.37
N GLY A 668 11.45 -32.23 37.37
CA GLY A 668 11.55 -33.06 36.17
C GLY A 668 12.38 -32.44 35.04
N ILE A 669 13.30 -31.57 35.41
CA ILE A 669 14.24 -30.93 34.48
C ILE A 669 15.46 -31.85 34.32
N GLU A 670 15.91 -32.04 33.10
CA GLU A 670 17.12 -32.82 32.80
C GLU A 670 18.32 -32.19 33.50
N THR A 671 19.22 -33.03 34.04
CA THR A 671 20.29 -32.61 34.96
C THR A 671 21.66 -32.38 34.29
N GLU A 672 21.84 -32.88 33.09
CA GLU A 672 23.14 -32.85 32.41
C GLU A 672 23.45 -31.51 31.74
N LYS A 673 24.64 -30.97 31.88
CA LYS A 673 25.08 -29.65 31.36
C LYS A 673 24.97 -29.52 29.83
N TYR A 674 25.08 -30.61 29.09
CA TYR A 674 24.96 -30.55 27.62
C TYR A 674 23.57 -30.12 27.13
N TRP A 675 22.54 -30.20 27.96
CA TRP A 675 21.20 -29.72 27.61
C TRP A 675 21.15 -28.20 27.40
N ILE A 676 22.08 -27.43 27.97
CA ILE A 676 22.22 -26.00 27.68
C ILE A 676 22.53 -25.80 26.19
N VAL A 677 23.48 -26.59 25.67
CA VAL A 677 23.87 -26.54 24.26
C VAL A 677 22.72 -26.96 23.34
N TYR A 678 22.00 -28.00 23.74
CA TYR A 678 20.78 -28.41 22.98
C TYR A 678 19.70 -27.36 23.01
N GLY A 679 19.51 -26.65 24.14
CA GLY A 679 18.59 -25.51 24.23
C GLY A 679 18.96 -24.36 23.29
N ILE A 680 20.24 -24.03 23.19
CA ILE A 680 20.77 -23.01 22.26
C ILE A 680 20.55 -23.45 20.81
N ILE A 681 20.92 -24.70 20.47
CA ILE A 681 20.74 -25.23 19.10
C ILE A 681 19.26 -25.26 18.72
N TYR A 682 18.39 -25.69 19.65
CA TYR A 682 16.95 -25.69 19.39
C TYR A 682 16.39 -24.29 19.17
N SER A 683 16.75 -23.32 20.02
CA SER A 683 16.29 -21.94 19.89
C SER A 683 16.73 -21.32 18.57
N LEU A 684 17.95 -21.61 18.12
CA LEU A 684 18.44 -21.17 16.81
C LEU A 684 17.69 -21.89 15.66
N ALA A 685 17.47 -23.19 15.79
CA ALA A 685 16.76 -23.97 14.78
C ALA A 685 15.29 -23.50 14.61
N ILE A 686 14.61 -23.23 15.74
CA ILE A 686 13.23 -22.73 15.71
C ILE A 686 13.14 -21.31 15.14
N TYR A 687 14.11 -20.43 15.44
CA TYR A 687 14.22 -19.12 14.83
C TYR A 687 14.32 -19.21 13.30
N VAL A 688 15.21 -20.06 12.79
CA VAL A 688 15.36 -20.32 11.36
C VAL A 688 14.10 -20.95 10.76
N LEU A 689 13.46 -21.88 11.49
CA LEU A 689 12.20 -22.50 11.05
C LEU A 689 11.10 -21.45 10.87
N PHE A 690 10.89 -20.58 11.86
CA PHE A 690 9.88 -19.53 11.76
C PHE A 690 10.20 -18.52 10.65
N MET A 691 11.48 -18.24 10.39
CA MET A 691 11.92 -17.43 9.24
C MET A 691 11.54 -18.10 7.90
N VAL A 692 11.78 -19.39 7.75
CA VAL A 692 11.37 -20.17 6.56
C VAL A 692 9.86 -20.21 6.41
N MET A 693 9.11 -20.42 7.49
CA MET A 693 7.65 -20.41 7.50
C MET A 693 7.10 -19.03 7.10
N SER A 694 7.72 -17.93 7.58
CA SER A 694 7.37 -16.56 7.18
C SER A 694 7.61 -16.34 5.69
N PHE A 695 8.72 -16.83 5.16
CA PHE A 695 9.02 -16.80 3.72
C PHE A 695 7.93 -17.52 2.92
N LEU A 696 7.57 -18.74 3.30
CA LEU A 696 6.52 -19.52 2.63
C LEU A 696 5.16 -18.82 2.74
N GLY A 697 4.84 -18.25 3.90
CA GLY A 697 3.62 -17.47 4.09
C GLY A 697 3.52 -16.27 3.15
N LEU A 698 4.55 -15.43 3.09
CA LEU A 698 4.57 -14.23 2.25
C LEU A 698 4.67 -14.52 0.74
N GLU A 699 5.28 -15.64 0.34
CA GLU A 699 5.42 -16.00 -1.08
C GLU A 699 4.15 -16.63 -1.65
N TYR A 700 3.49 -17.51 -0.88
CA TYR A 700 2.38 -18.33 -1.38
C TYR A 700 0.99 -17.91 -0.88
N LEU A 701 0.91 -17.23 0.27
CA LEU A 701 -0.37 -16.76 0.83
C LEU A 701 -0.45 -15.25 0.66
N ARG A 702 -1.33 -14.81 -0.24
CA ARG A 702 -1.52 -13.39 -0.52
C ARG A 702 -2.88 -12.94 0.01
N TYR A 703 -2.86 -12.13 1.06
CA TYR A 703 -4.06 -11.48 1.59
C TYR A 703 -4.04 -10.00 1.20
N GLU A 704 -4.75 -9.67 0.15
CA GLU A 704 -5.07 -8.28 -0.17
C GLU A 704 -6.49 -8.00 0.30
N ALA A 705 -6.73 -6.79 0.85
CA ALA A 705 -8.08 -6.38 1.17
C ALA A 705 -8.91 -6.44 -0.12
N PRO A 706 -10.07 -7.12 -0.13
CA PRO A 706 -10.91 -7.18 -1.31
C PRO A 706 -11.25 -5.76 -1.73
N GLU A 707 -11.02 -5.43 -2.98
CA GLU A 707 -11.60 -4.22 -3.57
C GLU A 707 -13.11 -4.42 -3.52
N ASN A 708 -13.86 -3.41 -3.10
CA ASN A 708 -15.31 -3.47 -2.98
C ASN A 708 -15.89 -3.89 -4.33
N VAL A 709 -16.17 -5.16 -4.45
CA VAL A 709 -16.98 -5.70 -5.54
C VAL A 709 -18.41 -5.49 -5.10
N ASP A 710 -19.00 -4.37 -5.52
CA ASP A 710 -20.40 -4.09 -5.21
C ASP A 710 -21.27 -5.16 -5.89
N VAL A 711 -21.78 -6.07 -5.09
CA VAL A 711 -22.73 -7.09 -5.54
C VAL A 711 -24.12 -6.53 -5.31
N SER A 712 -24.51 -5.54 -6.10
CA SER A 712 -25.92 -5.15 -6.15
C SER A 712 -26.67 -6.24 -6.92
N GLU A 713 -27.38 -7.07 -6.20
CA GLU A 713 -28.23 -8.14 -6.75
C GLU A 713 -29.53 -7.64 -7.37
N LYS A 714 -29.73 -6.37 -7.59
CA LYS A 714 -30.91 -5.92 -8.29
C LYS A 714 -30.66 -6.06 -9.79
N PRO A 715 -31.20 -7.08 -10.47
CA PRO A 715 -31.44 -6.96 -11.88
C PRO A 715 -32.22 -5.66 -12.02
N ILE A 716 -31.84 -4.83 -12.96
CA ILE A 716 -32.67 -3.69 -13.35
C ILE A 716 -33.94 -4.36 -13.91
N GLU A 717 -34.91 -4.62 -13.02
CA GLU A 717 -36.22 -5.07 -13.41
C GLU A 717 -36.85 -3.94 -14.23
N ASP A 718 -37.04 -4.27 -15.49
CA ASP A 718 -38.08 -3.84 -16.38
C ASP A 718 -38.32 -2.36 -16.68
N ASP A 719 -38.48 -2.14 -17.96
CA ASP A 719 -39.01 -1.05 -18.77
C ASP A 719 -39.88 0.04 -18.06
N GLU A 720 -40.53 -0.24 -16.96
CA GLU A 720 -41.39 0.71 -16.24
C GLU A 720 -40.59 1.81 -15.50
N SER A 721 -39.41 1.54 -14.96
CA SER A 721 -38.63 2.58 -14.28
C SER A 721 -38.03 3.59 -15.27
N TYR A 722 -37.80 3.18 -16.50
CA TYR A 722 -37.37 4.06 -17.58
C TYR A 722 -38.54 4.86 -18.18
N ALA A 723 -39.78 4.39 -18.08
CA ALA A 723 -40.98 5.10 -18.54
C ALA A 723 -41.40 6.23 -17.57
N MET A 724 -41.08 6.14 -16.28
CA MET A 724 -41.43 7.17 -15.29
C MET A 724 -40.69 8.50 -15.45
N LEU A 725 -39.53 8.51 -16.11
CA LEU A 725 -38.74 9.75 -16.35
C LEU A 725 -39.29 10.60 -17.50
N LYS A 726 -40.27 10.10 -18.30
CA LYS A 726 -40.90 10.83 -19.42
C LYS A 726 -42.12 11.65 -19.04
N THR A 727 -42.50 11.77 -17.76
CA THR A 727 -43.65 12.59 -17.41
C THR A 727 -43.34 14.07 -17.51
N PRO A 728 -43.97 14.82 -18.41
CA PRO A 728 -43.85 16.28 -18.43
C PRO A 728 -44.40 16.86 -17.14
N LYS A 729 -43.82 17.93 -16.66
CA LYS A 729 -44.19 18.67 -15.42
C LYS A 729 -45.65 19.16 -15.35
N ASN A 730 -46.55 18.69 -16.19
CA ASN A 730 -47.97 19.09 -16.23
C ASN A 730 -48.89 17.89 -16.46
N ALA A 731 -49.00 17.01 -15.47
CA ALA A 731 -50.15 16.12 -15.38
C ALA A 731 -50.69 16.15 -13.95
N ARG A 732 -51.76 16.86 -13.77
CA ARG A 732 -52.63 16.77 -12.55
C ARG A 732 -53.23 15.35 -12.48
N SER A 733 -52.98 14.79 -11.34
CA SER A 733 -53.71 13.75 -10.58
C SER A 733 -54.86 13.02 -11.28
N THR A 734 -54.78 11.69 -11.31
CA THR A 734 -55.93 10.82 -10.92
C THR A 734 -55.41 9.47 -10.45
N GLU A 735 -55.75 9.17 -9.19
CA GLU A 735 -55.92 7.87 -8.57
C GLU A 735 -54.93 6.72 -8.94
N ALA A 736 -54.02 6.48 -8.00
CA ALA A 736 -53.33 5.21 -7.94
C ALA A 736 -53.29 4.67 -6.52
N THR A 737 -53.62 3.47 -6.41
CA THR A 737 -53.61 2.57 -5.26
C THR A 737 -52.26 2.49 -4.61
N GLY A 738 -52.16 2.84 -3.32
CA GLY A 738 -51.42 2.01 -2.34
C GLY A 738 -49.93 2.24 -2.15
N ASP A 739 -49.32 3.31 -2.64
CA ASP A 739 -47.98 3.69 -2.22
C ASP A 739 -48.00 4.79 -1.18
N TYR A 740 -47.24 4.59 -0.10
CA TYR A 740 -47.06 5.58 0.97
C TYR A 740 -46.51 6.87 0.39
N VAL A 741 -47.38 7.79 0.01
CA VAL A 741 -47.02 9.18 -0.21
C VAL A 741 -46.74 9.75 1.20
N VAL A 742 -45.45 9.92 1.51
CA VAL A 742 -45.06 10.77 2.64
C VAL A 742 -45.44 12.18 2.24
N GLU A 743 -46.58 12.65 2.72
CA GLU A 743 -46.90 14.09 2.72
C GLU A 743 -45.78 14.76 3.47
N LEU A 744 -44.87 15.43 2.75
CA LEU A 744 -43.92 16.37 3.33
C LEU A 744 -44.79 17.46 3.98
N ASP A 745 -44.92 17.34 5.31
CA ASP A 745 -45.59 18.31 6.13
C ASP A 745 -44.92 19.68 5.88
N ASN A 746 -45.56 20.53 5.14
CA ASN A 746 -45.13 21.90 4.81
C ASN A 746 -45.27 22.80 6.07
N ARG A 747 -44.96 22.27 7.27
CA ARG A 747 -44.66 23.11 8.40
C ARG A 747 -43.38 23.84 8.04
N GLU A 748 -43.47 25.13 7.83
CA GLU A 748 -42.36 26.05 7.90
C GLU A 748 -41.60 25.72 9.19
N LYS A 749 -40.58 24.87 9.11
CA LYS A 749 -39.64 24.72 10.21
C LYS A 749 -39.06 26.11 10.37
N ASN A 750 -39.32 26.75 11.51
CA ASN A 750 -38.74 28.02 11.93
C ASN A 750 -37.22 27.82 11.99
N PHE A 751 -36.58 27.82 10.82
CA PHE A 751 -35.14 27.73 10.64
C PHE A 751 -34.59 29.15 10.80
N THR A 752 -33.80 29.38 11.84
CA THR A 752 -33.11 30.67 12.01
C THR A 752 -31.93 30.70 11.05
N PRO A 753 -31.94 31.55 10.03
CA PRO A 753 -30.81 31.64 9.09
C PRO A 753 -29.56 32.17 9.82
N VAL A 754 -28.41 31.57 9.56
CA VAL A 754 -27.14 31.96 10.19
C VAL A 754 -26.18 32.51 9.13
N THR A 755 -25.78 33.76 9.30
CA THR A 755 -24.68 34.38 8.58
C THR A 755 -23.41 34.13 9.36
N MET A 756 -22.39 33.61 8.70
CA MET A 756 -21.06 33.42 9.29
C MET A 756 -20.10 34.46 8.69
N ALA A 757 -19.36 35.15 9.56
CA ALA A 757 -18.24 36.00 9.14
C ALA A 757 -17.00 35.69 9.97
N PHE A 758 -15.84 35.92 9.39
CA PHE A 758 -14.58 35.79 10.09
C PHE A 758 -13.67 36.96 9.71
N GLU A 759 -12.99 37.50 10.74
CA GLU A 759 -12.16 38.71 10.63
C GLU A 759 -10.78 38.44 11.17
N ASP A 760 -9.77 38.85 10.39
CA ASP A 760 -8.35 38.78 10.74
C ASP A 760 -7.92 37.42 11.31
N LEU A 761 -8.34 36.36 10.63
CA LEU A 761 -8.16 34.99 11.11
C LEU A 761 -6.75 34.49 10.83
N HIS A 762 -5.99 34.25 11.88
CA HIS A 762 -4.67 33.65 11.85
C HIS A 762 -4.66 32.30 12.54
N TYR A 763 -3.85 31.39 12.04
CA TYR A 763 -3.62 30.10 12.67
C TYR A 763 -2.16 29.73 12.70
N PHE A 764 -1.62 29.52 13.89
CA PHE A 764 -0.23 29.20 14.15
C PHE A 764 -0.06 27.78 14.67
N VAL A 765 0.92 27.06 14.17
CA VAL A 765 1.31 25.73 14.65
C VAL A 765 2.81 25.70 14.93
N PRO A 766 3.32 24.83 15.84
CA PRO A 766 4.76 24.63 16.03
C PRO A 766 5.41 24.19 14.71
N ASN A 767 6.55 24.76 14.38
CA ASN A 767 7.31 24.36 13.19
C ASN A 767 7.89 22.95 13.40
N PRO A 768 7.60 21.98 12.53
CA PRO A 768 8.11 20.61 12.67
C PRO A 768 9.64 20.51 12.67
N LYS A 769 10.34 21.46 12.01
CA LYS A 769 11.81 21.50 11.94
C LYS A 769 12.44 22.17 13.17
N ASN A 770 11.74 23.12 13.78
CA ASN A 770 12.19 23.82 14.97
C ASN A 770 10.99 24.14 15.87
N PRO A 771 10.66 23.28 16.87
CA PRO A 771 9.48 23.44 17.72
C PRO A 771 9.39 24.76 18.50
N SER A 772 10.50 25.50 18.62
CA SER A 772 10.53 26.83 19.25
C SER A 772 9.99 27.94 18.33
N GLU A 773 9.86 27.69 17.02
CA GLU A 773 9.32 28.64 16.07
C GLU A 773 7.86 28.26 15.72
N GLN A 774 7.03 29.27 15.54
CA GLN A 774 5.65 29.08 15.08
C GLN A 774 5.56 29.26 13.58
N LEU A 775 4.89 28.32 12.90
CA LEU A 775 4.54 28.41 11.49
C LEU A 775 3.13 28.93 11.34
N GLU A 776 2.97 30.04 10.65
CA GLU A 776 1.68 30.65 10.37
C GLU A 776 1.06 30.02 9.12
N LEU A 777 -0.07 29.31 9.29
CA LEU A 777 -0.77 28.62 8.22
C LEU A 777 -1.90 29.44 7.60
N LEU A 778 -2.60 30.26 8.40
CA LEU A 778 -3.56 31.26 7.94
C LEU A 778 -3.05 32.64 8.31
N LYS A 779 -3.09 33.57 7.34
CA LYS A 779 -2.41 34.86 7.43
C LYS A 779 -3.41 36.00 7.28
N GLY A 780 -4.19 36.31 8.34
CA GLY A 780 -5.13 37.42 8.37
C GLY A 780 -6.25 37.27 7.34
N ILE A 781 -6.96 36.13 7.36
CA ILE A 781 -8.02 35.86 6.38
C ILE A 781 -9.35 36.45 6.84
N ASN A 782 -10.00 37.19 5.95
CA ASN A 782 -11.31 37.78 6.12
C ASN A 782 -12.32 37.18 5.14
N GLY A 783 -13.55 36.97 5.57
CA GLY A 783 -14.60 36.46 4.71
C GLY A 783 -15.95 36.30 5.40
N PHE A 784 -16.96 35.99 4.61
CA PHE A 784 -18.31 35.72 5.12
C PHE A 784 -19.07 34.74 4.23
N ALA A 785 -20.07 34.10 4.81
CA ALA A 785 -21.02 33.26 4.09
C ALA A 785 -22.45 33.63 4.51
N VAL A 786 -23.33 33.78 3.52
CA VAL A 786 -24.74 34.26 3.73
C VAL A 786 -25.71 33.09 3.57
N PRO A 787 -26.78 33.05 4.36
CA PRO A 787 -27.79 32.01 4.22
C PRO A 787 -28.40 31.98 2.82
N GLY A 788 -28.73 30.78 2.34
CA GLY A 788 -29.31 30.56 1.01
C GLY A 788 -28.34 30.65 -0.14
N THR A 789 -27.03 30.81 0.11
CA THR A 789 -25.98 30.81 -0.91
C THR A 789 -25.01 29.64 -0.72
N ILE A 790 -24.45 29.14 -1.82
CA ILE A 790 -23.36 28.19 -1.82
C ILE A 790 -22.07 28.94 -2.14
N THR A 791 -21.10 28.87 -1.25
CA THR A 791 -19.78 29.48 -1.43
C THR A 791 -18.73 28.44 -1.76
N ALA A 792 -18.05 28.57 -2.90
CA ALA A 792 -16.94 27.71 -3.29
C ALA A 792 -15.62 28.25 -2.71
N LEU A 793 -14.90 27.42 -1.94
CA LEU A 793 -13.55 27.71 -1.47
C LEU A 793 -12.53 27.09 -2.42
N MET A 794 -11.89 27.91 -3.23
CA MET A 794 -10.96 27.48 -4.29
C MET A 794 -9.51 27.81 -3.93
N GLY A 795 -8.58 27.09 -4.51
CA GLY A 795 -7.13 27.31 -4.38
C GLY A 795 -6.32 26.06 -4.66
N SER A 796 -5.03 26.20 -4.96
CA SER A 796 -4.09 25.11 -5.20
C SER A 796 -3.96 24.17 -3.97
N SER A 797 -3.41 22.96 -4.19
CA SER A 797 -3.10 22.05 -3.08
C SER A 797 -2.09 22.72 -2.13
N GLY A 798 -2.35 22.63 -0.82
CA GLY A 798 -1.52 23.32 0.18
C GLY A 798 -1.86 24.79 0.45
N ALA A 799 -2.82 25.40 -0.25
CA ALA A 799 -3.23 26.78 -0.04
C ALA A 799 -3.92 27.08 1.30
N GLY A 800 -4.17 26.08 2.12
CA GLY A 800 -4.81 26.25 3.45
C GLY A 800 -6.34 26.12 3.46
N LYS A 801 -6.99 25.65 2.39
CA LYS A 801 -8.45 25.50 2.29
C LYS A 801 -9.05 24.66 3.44
N THR A 802 -8.57 23.44 3.60
CA THR A 802 -9.00 22.54 4.69
C THR A 802 -8.68 23.14 6.05
N THR A 803 -7.52 23.81 6.20
CA THR A 803 -7.15 24.48 7.44
C THR A 803 -8.13 25.56 7.81
N LEU A 804 -8.56 26.39 6.85
CA LEU A 804 -9.57 27.41 7.07
C LEU A 804 -10.91 26.78 7.47
N MET A 805 -11.38 25.77 6.74
CA MET A 805 -12.62 25.07 7.07
C MET A 805 -12.59 24.46 8.47
N ASP A 806 -11.49 23.80 8.84
CA ASP A 806 -11.31 23.21 10.17
C ASP A 806 -11.34 24.28 11.30
N VAL A 807 -10.73 25.45 11.04
CA VAL A 807 -10.69 26.55 12.01
C VAL A 807 -12.09 27.14 12.19
N ILE A 808 -12.80 27.47 11.11
CA ILE A 808 -14.15 28.05 11.20
C ILE A 808 -15.20 27.06 11.72
N ALA A 809 -14.96 25.75 11.55
CA ALA A 809 -15.82 24.69 12.10
C ALA A 809 -15.44 24.30 13.54
N GLY A 810 -14.46 24.96 14.17
CA GLY A 810 -14.03 24.68 15.55
C GLY A 810 -13.44 23.29 15.77
N ARG A 811 -12.82 22.68 14.71
CA ARG A 811 -12.26 21.32 14.77
C ARG A 811 -10.78 21.27 15.12
N LYS A 812 -10.08 22.41 15.15
CA LYS A 812 -8.66 22.46 15.55
C LYS A 812 -8.53 22.42 17.06
N THR A 813 -7.90 21.37 17.57
CA THR A 813 -7.65 21.15 19.01
C THR A 813 -6.23 21.54 19.43
N SER A 814 -5.32 21.81 18.47
CA SER A 814 -3.93 22.19 18.72
C SER A 814 -3.56 23.43 17.91
N GLY A 815 -2.51 24.13 18.33
CA GLY A 815 -2.10 25.41 17.73
C GLY A 815 -2.78 26.63 18.37
N LYS A 816 -2.47 27.82 17.87
CA LYS A 816 -3.03 29.09 18.35
C LYS A 816 -3.83 29.75 17.22
N ILE A 817 -5.12 30.00 17.48
CA ILE A 817 -6.00 30.73 16.59
C ILE A 817 -6.15 32.15 17.14
N THR A 818 -6.06 33.16 16.29
CA THR A 818 -6.35 34.56 16.59
C THR A 818 -7.25 35.15 15.49
N GLY A 819 -7.95 36.21 15.80
CA GLY A 819 -9.02 36.76 14.95
C GLY A 819 -10.38 36.43 15.53
N LYS A 820 -11.45 36.76 14.80
CA LYS A 820 -12.83 36.59 15.28
C LYS A 820 -13.64 35.76 14.27
N ILE A 821 -14.49 34.89 14.82
CA ILE A 821 -15.54 34.20 14.06
C ILE A 821 -16.88 34.69 14.61
N LEU A 822 -17.73 35.19 13.74
CA LEU A 822 -19.00 35.81 14.06
C LEU A 822 -20.14 34.96 13.47
N LEU A 823 -21.17 34.71 14.28
CA LEU A 823 -22.41 34.10 13.83
C LEU A 823 -23.55 35.15 14.07
N ASN A 824 -24.17 35.59 12.98
CA ASN A 824 -25.17 36.68 12.99
C ASN A 824 -24.66 37.96 13.68
N GLY A 825 -23.37 38.28 13.54
CA GLY A 825 -22.74 39.47 14.12
C GLY A 825 -22.25 39.31 15.56
N TYR A 826 -22.48 38.15 16.21
CA TYR A 826 -22.02 37.87 17.57
C TYR A 826 -20.80 36.99 17.55
N GLU A 827 -19.85 37.25 18.43
CA GLU A 827 -18.65 36.41 18.56
C GLU A 827 -19.05 34.98 18.96
N ALA A 828 -18.64 34.02 18.14
CA ALA A 828 -19.07 32.65 18.26
C ALA A 828 -18.26 31.90 19.32
N THR A 829 -18.97 31.29 20.29
CA THR A 829 -18.35 30.33 21.20
C THR A 829 -18.15 28.98 20.51
N ASP A 830 -17.18 28.18 20.97
CA ASP A 830 -16.93 26.82 20.44
C ASP A 830 -18.19 25.94 20.44
N LEU A 831 -19.06 26.13 21.47
CA LEU A 831 -20.29 25.39 21.55
C LEU A 831 -21.32 25.86 20.50
N ALA A 832 -21.37 27.15 20.21
CA ALA A 832 -22.26 27.71 19.19
C ALA A 832 -21.85 27.23 17.81
N ILE A 833 -20.54 27.26 17.51
CA ILE A 833 -20.00 26.77 16.24
C ILE A 833 -20.37 25.30 16.07
N ARG A 834 -20.09 24.44 17.02
CA ARG A 834 -20.37 22.99 16.94
C ARG A 834 -21.86 22.66 16.79
N ARG A 835 -22.75 23.48 17.34
CA ARG A 835 -24.22 23.29 17.24
C ARG A 835 -24.80 23.77 15.91
N CYS A 836 -24.19 24.80 15.32
CA CYS A 836 -24.67 25.41 14.08
C CYS A 836 -23.98 24.91 12.83
N THR A 837 -22.88 24.13 12.96
CA THR A 837 -22.03 23.72 11.84
C THR A 837 -22.03 22.21 11.66
N GLY A 838 -22.39 21.75 10.45
CA GLY A 838 -22.09 20.41 9.98
C GLY A 838 -20.75 20.40 9.25
N TYR A 839 -19.94 19.39 9.45
CA TYR A 839 -18.64 19.22 8.78
C TYR A 839 -18.53 17.85 8.14
N CYS A 840 -18.25 17.82 6.85
CA CYS A 840 -17.99 16.60 6.11
C CYS A 840 -16.47 16.48 5.87
N GLU A 841 -15.87 15.39 6.32
CA GLU A 841 -14.44 15.16 6.20
C GLU A 841 -14.07 14.67 4.79
N GLN A 842 -12.81 14.93 4.40
CA GLN A 842 -12.28 14.50 3.11
C GLN A 842 -12.11 12.98 3.00
N MET A 843 -11.89 12.30 4.13
CA MET A 843 -11.75 10.84 4.19
C MET A 843 -12.89 10.25 5.00
N ASP A 844 -13.47 9.17 4.51
CA ASP A 844 -14.41 8.35 5.26
C ASP A 844 -13.66 7.66 6.41
N VAL A 845 -14.09 7.91 7.65
CA VAL A 845 -13.48 7.36 8.86
C VAL A 845 -14.24 6.12 9.31
#